data_9f8dd8c677867dbe5ec65cfc02630964
#
_entry.id   9f8dd8c677867dbe5ec65cfc02630964
#
_cell.length_a   1.000
_cell.length_b   1.000
_cell.length_c   1.000
_cell.angle_alpha   90.00
_cell.angle_beta   90.00
_cell.angle_gamma   90.00
#
_symmetry.space_group_name_H-M   'P 1'
#
loop_
_entity.id
_entity.type
_entity.pdbx_description
1 polymer ?
#
loop_
_entity_poly.entity_id
_entity_poly.type
_entity_poly.pdbx_seq_one_letter_code
_entity_poly.pdbx_strand_id
1 'polypeptide(L)'
;MSHCEIYFARLCRGDSLTIPETTVAPSGRGALASDGGRLGIAGFWALIAMFLLGGSTAQAQSRSIPHEGHYDSFGPYLDGDFVEAGRAFESTPYFKSSGGVWIDSIAYHTMLGECLYQMGNLDGALQRYNTALQVFLQYPDWLSSINIPSTLNPSARAGRGGPTWGRSSRAVRVAKIPNRMAMTMGKSDEANARAIEEGGIVQRRYMLMVNAKEIVRCTALAIRRRAEILGPAGEHDNLTSQLVTQLSRRPAPPASWAQAWIGVQLGLAYACQGKTTEAVDELKNSLVVGGMDHNLTSTALLELGKLAFQAEDYAAAGTFFFEATHSAAMMVDEDITQYEIVAEAFRGGMISHLLTDPGSMSEPLLAALEWARNERQTIVEASLLLSAAENAAALNAPARARPYLERAGQVMRRRECLNGELGGRLQFLKAQISFQAGDSQQGSTALSNALAFERKASRRMFQIKYARNLDASGSLSTRQAGLLYTKVLREPTPHDWAESPVETLTVLTTPHAPAFERWMMIALDRKETDKALRISEALRRHRFYTSLSLGGRILNLRWALEAPSELLPEDAALQRQEFRDRYPSFAKLSQQVGQMRARLSELPVNDDDPDVRKQITELQRGIQNAGSSMERILHAMALSREASEPLFPPSIDATTVQEKLTPDQRVIVYVSTSGSTFAFMLGPENYTSWKLRSPGRLRRNISKMLRDMGHFDRNQPLGLKELSSDTWKATSADLLQELTAKAPAAAWDEFEELIIVPDGILWYLPFEALQIQNEEDESMAVIDKVRVRYAPTISLAVPDERPRPRVTRTAVVTGSLFPESEKERSQQLLEDLKEDDPNVFGLSVKPPSATAVLAKTIGRLVVLNDLTNLSQSPYGWAPMPVAEGGGGSLARWMQLPWGGPDQLVLPGFHTSAESALKGSGTGQEMFLTACGLMATGSRTVLLSRWRDGGLISHELIQDFVQELPYRSASSAWQRAVRLAVTRKLAWLHEPRVKELPSDAPTLKADHPFFWSGYMLLDTGVEPK
;
A
#
# COMPACT_ATOMS: atom_id res chain seq x y z
N MET A 1 -17.32 -22.30 -0.48
CA MET A 1 -18.20 -21.18 -0.06
C MET A 1 -19.08 -21.71 1.05
N SER A 2 -18.77 -21.36 2.26
CA SER A 2 -19.42 -21.87 3.46
C SER A 2 -20.62 -20.98 3.86
N HIS A 3 -21.59 -21.56 4.54
CA HIS A 3 -22.85 -20.92 4.98
C HIS A 3 -22.71 -19.58 5.73
N CYS A 4 -21.52 -19.12 6.08
CA CYS A 4 -21.28 -17.84 6.74
C CYS A 4 -21.35 -16.62 5.82
N GLU A 5 -21.08 -16.77 4.52
CA GLU A 5 -21.12 -15.62 3.59
C GLU A 5 -22.54 -15.17 3.20
N ILE A 6 -23.51 -16.07 3.35
CA ILE A 6 -24.92 -15.78 3.01
C ILE A 6 -25.62 -14.95 4.12
N TYR A 7 -25.12 -15.04 5.35
CA TYR A 7 -25.70 -14.29 6.48
C TYR A 7 -25.25 -12.81 6.51
N PHE A 8 -24.03 -12.52 6.06
CA PHE A 8 -23.47 -11.16 6.06
C PHE A 8 -24.03 -10.26 4.94
N ALA A 9 -24.42 -10.86 3.80
CA ALA A 9 -24.98 -10.12 2.68
C ALA A 9 -26.43 -9.64 2.90
N ARG A 10 -27.15 -10.17 3.91
CA ARG A 10 -28.53 -9.77 4.25
C ARG A 10 -28.62 -8.62 5.26
N LEU A 11 -27.58 -8.35 6.00
CA LEU A 11 -27.56 -7.25 6.98
C LEU A 11 -27.25 -5.87 6.37
N CYS A 12 -26.83 -5.81 5.12
CA CYS A 12 -26.50 -4.54 4.43
C CYS A 12 -27.59 -4.02 3.48
N ARG A 13 -28.75 -4.68 3.41
CA ARG A 13 -29.90 -4.15 2.68
C ARG A 13 -31.06 -3.98 3.67
N GLY A 14 -31.44 -2.72 3.92
CA GLY A 14 -32.53 -2.34 4.79
C GLY A 14 -33.90 -2.69 4.18
N ASP A 15 -34.27 -3.95 4.16
CA ASP A 15 -35.60 -4.38 3.81
C ASP A 15 -36.33 -4.81 5.10
N SER A 16 -37.40 -4.12 5.38
CA SER A 16 -38.38 -4.38 6.47
C SER A 16 -39.00 -5.76 6.31
N LEU A 17 -38.73 -6.66 7.25
CA LEU A 17 -39.39 -7.97 7.36
C LEU A 17 -40.68 -7.84 8.23
N THR A 18 -41.82 -7.98 7.61
CA THR A 18 -43.09 -8.30 8.23
C THR A 18 -43.08 -9.76 8.70
N ILE A 19 -43.37 -9.97 9.98
CA ILE A 19 -43.51 -11.30 10.61
C ILE A 19 -44.95 -11.78 10.39
N PRO A 20 -45.22 -12.97 9.88
CA PRO A 20 -46.56 -13.54 9.89
C PRO A 20 -46.89 -14.18 11.25
N GLU A 21 -48.01 -13.80 11.82
CA GLU A 21 -48.65 -14.45 12.97
C GLU A 21 -48.98 -15.92 12.65
N THR A 22 -48.48 -16.84 13.45
CA THR A 22 -48.93 -18.21 13.50
C THR A 22 -49.71 -18.48 14.79
N THR A 23 -51.02 -18.59 14.64
CA THR A 23 -51.96 -19.14 15.61
C THR A 23 -51.60 -20.60 15.94
N VAL A 24 -51.49 -20.91 17.23
CA VAL A 24 -51.53 -22.29 17.73
C VAL A 24 -52.62 -22.41 18.80
N ALA A 25 -53.57 -23.25 18.48
CA ALA A 25 -54.69 -23.64 19.37
C ALA A 25 -54.26 -24.73 20.39
N PRO A 26 -54.98 -24.92 21.49
CA PRO A 26 -54.58 -25.71 22.63
C PRO A 26 -55.14 -27.13 22.63
N SER A 27 -54.32 -28.06 23.10
CA SER A 27 -54.79 -29.38 23.59
C SER A 27 -53.88 -29.78 24.77
N GLY A 28 -54.30 -30.28 25.90
CA GLY A 28 -55.44 -30.98 26.37
C GLY A 28 -55.03 -31.80 27.59
N ARG A 29 -55.67 -31.61 28.71
CA ARG A 29 -55.97 -32.55 29.80
C ARG A 29 -54.86 -33.43 30.45
N GLY A 30 -54.81 -33.30 31.77
CA GLY A 30 -54.32 -34.29 32.71
C GLY A 30 -54.59 -33.85 34.17
N ALA A 31 -55.70 -34.34 34.72
CA ALA A 31 -56.13 -34.09 36.12
C ALA A 31 -55.36 -34.97 37.09
N LEU A 32 -55.17 -34.52 38.31
CA LEU A 32 -55.50 -35.30 39.51
C LEU A 32 -55.58 -34.42 40.77
N ALA A 33 -56.60 -34.77 41.56
CA ALA A 33 -57.16 -34.14 42.72
C ALA A 33 -56.26 -34.18 43.95
N SER A 34 -56.45 -33.40 44.98
CA SER A 34 -57.33 -33.33 46.04
C SER A 34 -56.68 -32.68 47.27
N ASP A 35 -57.56 -32.04 48.00
CA ASP A 35 -57.63 -31.86 49.42
C ASP A 35 -57.16 -30.50 50.00
N GLY A 36 -58.09 -29.64 50.32
CA GLY A 36 -58.79 -29.47 51.60
C GLY A 36 -58.03 -28.59 52.56
N GLY A 37 -58.54 -27.37 52.85
CA GLY A 37 -58.07 -26.56 53.92
C GLY A 37 -58.66 -25.17 53.96
N ARG A 38 -59.86 -25.01 54.54
CA ARG A 38 -60.47 -23.74 54.90
C ARG A 38 -59.57 -22.96 55.86
N LEU A 39 -59.07 -21.82 55.50
CA LEU A 39 -58.64 -20.77 56.40
C LEU A 39 -59.06 -19.41 55.89
N GLY A 40 -59.58 -18.65 56.76
CA GLY A 40 -60.57 -17.62 56.65
C GLY A 40 -60.15 -16.35 55.88
N ILE A 41 -61.23 -15.75 55.42
CA ILE A 41 -61.40 -14.45 54.76
C ILE A 41 -60.83 -13.25 55.59
N ALA A 42 -60.39 -13.42 56.81
CA ALA A 42 -59.79 -12.38 57.68
C ALA A 42 -58.30 -12.06 57.34
N GLY A 43 -57.54 -13.01 56.70
CA GLY A 43 -56.17 -12.78 56.35
C GLY A 43 -55.94 -11.96 55.05
N PHE A 44 -56.96 -11.96 54.19
CA PHE A 44 -56.86 -11.26 52.88
C PHE A 44 -56.98 -9.73 53.02
N TRP A 45 -57.84 -9.27 54.00
CA TRP A 45 -58.01 -7.82 54.30
C TRP A 45 -56.79 -7.24 55.08
N ALA A 46 -56.13 -8.03 55.89
CA ALA A 46 -54.92 -7.60 56.58
C ALA A 46 -53.71 -7.43 55.63
N LEU A 47 -53.66 -8.25 54.54
CA LEU A 47 -52.59 -8.13 53.48
C LEU A 47 -52.84 -6.92 52.58
N ILE A 48 -54.13 -6.61 52.29
CA ILE A 48 -54.45 -5.43 51.49
C ILE A 48 -54.29 -4.15 52.32
N ALA A 49 -54.54 -4.17 53.63
CA ALA A 49 -54.25 -3.03 54.48
C ALA A 49 -52.79 -2.78 54.73
N MET A 50 -51.94 -3.84 54.78
CA MET A 50 -50.46 -3.69 54.75
C MET A 50 -49.92 -3.18 53.45
N PHE A 51 -50.58 -3.47 52.29
CA PHE A 51 -50.22 -2.91 51.00
C PHE A 51 -50.65 -1.46 50.79
N LEU A 52 -51.66 -1.03 51.51
CA LEU A 52 -52.19 0.35 51.43
C LEU A 52 -51.57 1.30 52.47
N LEU A 53 -50.91 0.80 53.50
CA LEU A 53 -50.19 1.58 54.52
C LEU A 53 -48.68 1.51 54.44
N GLY A 54 -48.15 0.61 53.65
CA GLY A 54 -46.78 0.70 53.12
C GLY A 54 -46.74 1.79 52.11
N GLY A 55 -46.72 3.05 52.53
CA GLY A 55 -46.25 4.13 51.72
C GLY A 55 -44.87 3.73 51.27
N SER A 56 -44.83 3.12 50.09
CA SER A 56 -43.59 3.00 49.35
C SER A 56 -43.06 4.42 49.23
N THR A 57 -42.17 4.81 50.13
CA THR A 57 -41.08 5.65 49.71
C THR A 57 -40.50 4.91 48.53
N ALA A 58 -41.03 5.17 47.33
CA ALA A 58 -40.30 4.95 46.10
C ALA A 58 -39.05 5.78 46.29
N GLN A 59 -38.00 5.13 46.83
CA GLN A 59 -36.65 5.54 46.58
C GLN A 59 -36.64 5.65 45.07
N ALA A 60 -36.78 6.87 44.57
CA ALA A 60 -36.40 7.19 43.22
C ALA A 60 -34.94 6.72 43.13
N GLN A 61 -34.73 5.49 42.64
CA GLN A 61 -33.42 5.03 42.25
C GLN A 61 -32.95 6.10 41.26
N SER A 62 -32.08 6.97 41.76
CA SER A 62 -31.51 8.05 40.93
C SER A 62 -30.81 7.33 39.79
N ARG A 63 -31.48 7.29 38.61
CA ARG A 63 -30.94 6.64 37.41
C ARG A 63 -29.56 7.22 37.17
N SER A 64 -28.56 6.35 37.14
CA SER A 64 -27.20 6.72 36.75
C SER A 64 -27.21 7.12 35.28
N ILE A 65 -26.49 8.19 34.94
CA ILE A 65 -26.32 8.68 33.57
C ILE A 65 -24.81 8.76 33.26
N PRO A 66 -24.26 7.91 32.39
CA PRO A 66 -24.91 6.78 31.68
C PRO A 66 -25.45 5.69 32.61
N HIS A 67 -26.38 4.87 32.10
CA HIS A 67 -26.98 3.76 32.83
C HIS A 67 -25.92 2.75 33.34
N GLU A 68 -26.19 2.04 34.44
CA GLU A 68 -25.22 1.06 35.03
C GLU A 68 -24.82 -0.02 34.04
N GLY A 69 -25.68 -0.52 33.17
CA GLY A 69 -25.36 -1.47 32.10
C GLY A 69 -24.29 -1.00 31.12
N HIS A 70 -24.02 0.30 30.99
CA HIS A 70 -22.89 0.82 30.24
C HIS A 70 -21.55 0.34 30.83
N TYR A 71 -21.43 0.34 32.17
CA TYR A 71 -20.21 -0.08 32.85
C TYR A 71 -20.02 -1.60 32.84
N ASP A 72 -21.13 -2.36 32.89
CA ASP A 72 -21.08 -3.83 32.79
C ASP A 72 -20.50 -4.29 31.44
N SER A 73 -20.69 -3.48 30.37
CA SER A 73 -20.22 -3.78 29.02
C SER A 73 -18.69 -3.68 28.87
N PHE A 74 -17.98 -3.07 29.83
CA PHE A 74 -16.51 -3.02 29.83
C PHE A 74 -15.84 -4.37 30.13
N GLY A 75 -16.51 -5.27 30.84
CA GLY A 75 -15.98 -6.61 31.10
C GLY A 75 -15.63 -7.36 29.81
N PRO A 76 -16.62 -7.67 28.95
CA PRO A 76 -16.38 -8.27 27.63
C PRO A 76 -15.41 -7.45 26.76
N TYR A 77 -15.48 -6.14 26.81
CA TYR A 77 -14.60 -5.25 26.05
C TYR A 77 -13.13 -5.47 26.41
N LEU A 78 -12.77 -5.41 27.70
CA LEU A 78 -11.40 -5.61 28.19
C LEU A 78 -10.91 -7.06 28.06
N ASP A 79 -11.85 -8.01 27.97
CA ASP A 79 -11.58 -9.41 27.62
C ASP A 79 -11.32 -9.62 26.11
N GLY A 80 -11.57 -8.60 25.28
CA GLY A 80 -11.37 -8.66 23.83
C GLY A 80 -12.50 -9.31 23.04
N ASP A 81 -13.70 -9.42 23.66
CA ASP A 81 -14.91 -9.94 23.02
C ASP A 81 -15.75 -8.77 22.49
N PHE A 82 -15.22 -8.09 21.45
CA PHE A 82 -15.72 -6.79 20.96
C PHE A 82 -17.13 -6.83 20.37
N VAL A 83 -17.55 -7.94 19.77
CA VAL A 83 -18.92 -8.09 19.23
C VAL A 83 -19.91 -8.26 20.38
N GLU A 84 -19.53 -9.02 21.42
CA GLU A 84 -20.33 -9.18 22.63
C GLU A 84 -20.45 -7.84 23.36
N ALA A 85 -19.33 -7.15 23.59
CA ALA A 85 -19.30 -5.81 24.18
C ALA A 85 -20.15 -4.81 23.38
N GLY A 86 -20.04 -4.81 22.06
CA GLY A 86 -20.83 -3.96 21.18
C GLY A 86 -22.33 -4.20 21.34
N ARG A 87 -22.77 -5.45 21.39
CA ARG A 87 -24.18 -5.79 21.66
C ARG A 87 -24.64 -5.34 23.04
N ALA A 88 -23.77 -5.49 24.06
CA ALA A 88 -24.06 -5.03 25.41
C ALA A 88 -24.21 -3.50 25.46
N PHE A 89 -23.30 -2.75 24.86
CA PHE A 89 -23.45 -1.30 24.73
C PHE A 89 -24.74 -0.90 23.97
N GLU A 90 -25.06 -1.58 22.87
CA GLU A 90 -26.24 -1.28 22.05
C GLU A 90 -27.57 -1.58 22.77
N SER A 91 -27.60 -2.60 23.63
CA SER A 91 -28.79 -2.98 24.42
C SER A 91 -28.99 -2.12 25.67
N THR A 92 -28.00 -1.32 26.06
CA THR A 92 -28.08 -0.49 27.26
C THR A 92 -29.08 0.64 27.07
N PRO A 93 -30.10 0.81 28.00
CA PRO A 93 -31.04 1.88 27.88
C PRO A 93 -30.39 3.25 28.14
N TYR A 94 -30.61 4.21 27.28
CA TYR A 94 -30.14 5.58 27.42
C TYR A 94 -31.29 6.53 27.74
N PHE A 95 -30.95 7.68 28.30
CA PHE A 95 -31.95 8.68 28.69
C PHE A 95 -32.51 9.35 27.42
N LYS A 96 -33.84 9.40 27.32
CA LYS A 96 -34.53 10.11 26.26
C LYS A 96 -35.07 11.43 26.81
N SER A 97 -34.52 12.54 26.35
CA SER A 97 -35.12 13.85 26.57
C SER A 97 -36.36 14.05 25.68
N SER A 98 -37.13 15.10 25.89
CA SER A 98 -38.25 15.47 25.03
C SER A 98 -37.88 15.69 23.55
N GLY A 99 -36.60 15.80 23.24
CA GLY A 99 -36.04 15.94 21.89
C GLY A 99 -35.39 14.68 21.29
N GLY A 100 -35.45 13.52 21.92
CA GLY A 100 -34.84 12.27 21.43
C GLY A 100 -33.61 11.84 22.22
N VAL A 101 -32.45 11.61 21.53
CA VAL A 101 -31.19 11.25 22.16
C VAL A 101 -30.59 12.37 23.01
N TRP A 102 -29.81 12.03 24.02
CA TRP A 102 -29.22 12.99 24.94
C TRP A 102 -27.73 12.70 25.19
N ILE A 103 -27.06 13.50 26.04
CA ILE A 103 -25.61 13.49 26.25
C ILE A 103 -25.03 12.12 26.64
N ASP A 104 -25.76 11.26 27.32
CA ASP A 104 -25.34 9.92 27.68
C ASP A 104 -25.13 8.99 26.46
N SER A 105 -25.84 9.26 25.35
CA SER A 105 -25.68 8.53 24.12
C SER A 105 -24.29 8.76 23.46
N ILE A 106 -23.58 9.82 23.85
CA ILE A 106 -22.18 10.02 23.47
C ILE A 106 -21.33 8.82 23.91
N ALA A 107 -21.52 8.35 25.15
CA ALA A 107 -20.79 7.22 25.70
C ALA A 107 -21.06 5.93 24.92
N TYR A 108 -22.31 5.66 24.59
CA TYR A 108 -22.68 4.45 23.83
C TYR A 108 -22.12 4.46 22.43
N HIS A 109 -22.34 5.55 21.69
CA HIS A 109 -21.85 5.64 20.32
C HIS A 109 -20.32 5.59 20.27
N THR A 110 -19.62 6.21 21.22
CA THR A 110 -18.16 6.15 21.28
C THR A 110 -17.68 4.73 21.52
N MET A 111 -18.23 4.00 22.49
CA MET A 111 -17.80 2.64 22.80
C MET A 111 -18.19 1.62 21.72
N LEU A 112 -19.33 1.80 21.06
CA LEU A 112 -19.68 1.04 19.85
C LEU A 112 -18.67 1.32 18.73
N GLY A 113 -18.27 2.58 18.56
CA GLY A 113 -17.24 2.98 17.63
C GLY A 113 -15.90 2.31 17.94
N GLU A 114 -15.53 2.24 19.22
CA GLU A 114 -14.28 1.60 19.67
C GLU A 114 -14.28 0.10 19.39
N CYS A 115 -15.39 -0.61 19.68
CA CYS A 115 -15.50 -2.04 19.31
C CYS A 115 -15.30 -2.27 17.82
N LEU A 116 -15.87 -1.42 16.96
CA LEU A 116 -15.71 -1.49 15.51
C LEU A 116 -14.30 -1.15 15.07
N TYR A 117 -13.66 -0.16 15.70
CA TYR A 117 -12.30 0.26 15.45
C TYR A 117 -11.31 -0.88 15.73
N GLN A 118 -11.42 -1.53 16.90
CA GLN A 118 -10.58 -2.66 17.28
C GLN A 118 -10.71 -3.85 16.33
N MET A 119 -11.87 -4.01 15.69
CA MET A 119 -12.13 -5.04 14.68
C MET A 119 -11.74 -4.60 13.25
N GLY A 120 -11.19 -3.39 13.06
CA GLY A 120 -10.76 -2.86 11.77
C GLY A 120 -11.90 -2.35 10.86
N ASN A 121 -13.10 -2.15 11.41
CA ASN A 121 -14.22 -1.55 10.66
C ASN A 121 -14.22 -0.03 10.81
N LEU A 122 -13.34 0.64 10.06
CA LEU A 122 -13.14 2.09 10.17
C LEU A 122 -14.33 2.91 9.68
N ASP A 123 -15.05 2.47 8.63
CA ASP A 123 -16.28 3.13 8.15
C ASP A 123 -17.36 3.16 9.25
N GLY A 124 -17.60 2.01 9.87
CA GLY A 124 -18.57 1.89 10.96
C GLY A 124 -18.14 2.65 12.22
N ALA A 125 -16.86 2.59 12.58
CA ALA A 125 -16.32 3.32 13.73
C ALA A 125 -16.47 4.84 13.54
N LEU A 126 -16.06 5.37 12.38
CA LEU A 126 -16.19 6.79 12.05
C LEU A 126 -17.66 7.26 12.12
N GLN A 127 -18.60 6.46 11.60
CA GLN A 127 -20.03 6.79 11.68
C GLN A 127 -20.49 6.91 13.13
N ARG A 128 -20.10 5.98 14.02
CA ARG A 128 -20.47 6.02 15.43
C ARG A 128 -19.85 7.22 16.15
N TYR A 129 -18.56 7.52 15.90
CA TYR A 129 -17.93 8.72 16.45
C TYR A 129 -18.56 10.01 15.94
N ASN A 130 -18.93 10.09 14.67
CA ASN A 130 -19.65 11.22 14.11
C ASN A 130 -20.98 11.42 14.84
N THR A 131 -21.75 10.35 15.08
CA THR A 131 -23.01 10.43 15.82
C THR A 131 -22.80 10.93 17.25
N ALA A 132 -21.80 10.41 17.97
CA ALA A 132 -21.44 10.87 19.31
C ALA A 132 -21.15 12.38 19.35
N LEU A 133 -20.35 12.86 18.41
CA LEU A 133 -19.95 14.26 18.35
C LEU A 133 -21.07 15.19 17.82
N GLN A 134 -21.97 14.70 16.99
CA GLN A 134 -23.19 15.43 16.62
C GLN A 134 -24.11 15.64 17.83
N VAL A 135 -24.24 14.64 18.71
CA VAL A 135 -24.96 14.78 19.98
C VAL A 135 -24.28 15.83 20.87
N PHE A 136 -22.94 15.81 20.95
CA PHE A 136 -22.21 16.87 21.67
C PHE A 136 -22.56 18.26 21.12
N LEU A 137 -22.59 18.46 19.80
CA LEU A 137 -22.93 19.73 19.17
C LEU A 137 -24.39 20.14 19.35
N GLN A 138 -25.31 19.20 19.60
CA GLN A 138 -26.72 19.51 19.96
C GLN A 138 -26.85 20.06 21.40
N TYR A 139 -25.94 19.65 22.30
CA TYR A 139 -25.97 20.03 23.72
C TYR A 139 -24.61 20.59 24.16
N PRO A 140 -24.07 21.61 23.51
CA PRO A 140 -22.68 22.01 23.69
C PRO A 140 -22.37 22.53 25.10
N ASP A 141 -23.38 23.20 25.74
CA ASP A 141 -23.20 23.83 27.05
C ASP A 141 -23.63 22.92 28.24
N TRP A 142 -23.80 21.61 27.97
CA TRP A 142 -24.28 20.69 29.01
C TRP A 142 -23.40 20.67 30.26
N LEU A 143 -22.08 20.79 30.07
CA LEU A 143 -21.13 20.79 31.19
C LEU A 143 -21.24 22.04 32.08
N SER A 144 -21.68 23.17 31.52
CA SER A 144 -21.96 24.38 32.29
C SER A 144 -23.16 24.25 33.25
N SER A 145 -24.03 23.26 33.04
CA SER A 145 -25.16 22.94 33.89
C SER A 145 -24.83 21.96 35.02
N ILE A 146 -23.59 21.45 35.06
CA ILE A 146 -23.09 20.54 36.11
C ILE A 146 -22.59 21.34 37.30
N ASN A 147 -22.98 20.88 38.47
CA ASN A 147 -22.47 21.42 39.74
C ASN A 147 -21.08 20.76 40.00
N ILE A 148 -20.02 21.42 39.51
CA ILE A 148 -18.67 20.97 39.62
C ILE A 148 -18.07 21.38 40.98
N PRO A 149 -17.44 20.46 41.75
CA PRO A 149 -16.76 20.84 42.98
C PRO A 149 -15.70 21.91 42.76
N SER A 150 -15.61 22.88 43.65
CA SER A 150 -14.65 23.98 43.53
C SER A 150 -13.19 23.53 43.63
N THR A 151 -12.95 22.45 44.39
CA THR A 151 -11.62 21.87 44.58
C THR A 151 -11.65 20.35 44.39
N LEU A 152 -10.54 19.79 43.95
CA LEU A 152 -10.30 18.35 43.88
C LEU A 152 -9.42 17.89 45.03
N ASN A 153 -9.72 16.70 45.54
CA ASN A 153 -8.91 16.03 46.55
C ASN A 153 -8.01 14.98 45.85
N PRO A 154 -6.82 14.68 46.42
CA PRO A 154 -6.02 13.56 45.91
C PRO A 154 -6.77 12.24 46.07
N SER A 155 -6.59 11.32 45.10
CA SER A 155 -7.05 9.94 45.22
C SER A 155 -6.31 9.20 46.31
N ALA A 156 -6.96 8.20 46.91
CA ALA A 156 -6.33 7.33 47.95
C ALA A 156 -5.10 6.58 47.42
N ARG A 157 -5.02 6.36 46.11
CA ARG A 157 -3.85 5.74 45.47
C ARG A 157 -2.61 6.65 45.49
N ALA A 158 -2.78 7.96 45.66
CA ALA A 158 -1.67 8.92 45.73
C ALA A 158 -0.63 8.57 46.85
N GLY A 159 -1.02 7.76 47.86
CA GLY A 159 -0.13 7.24 48.91
C GLY A 159 0.50 5.87 48.61
N ARG A 160 0.12 5.20 47.54
CA ARG A 160 0.72 3.94 47.08
C ARG A 160 1.91 4.22 46.17
N GLY A 161 2.94 3.38 46.21
CA GLY A 161 4.11 3.50 45.31
C GLY A 161 3.68 3.56 43.84
N GLY A 162 4.46 4.26 43.02
CA GLY A 162 4.22 4.34 41.57
C GLY A 162 4.40 3.00 40.83
N PRO A 163 4.09 2.93 39.54
CA PRO A 163 4.31 1.73 38.73
C PRO A 163 5.73 1.22 38.80
N THR A 164 5.93 -0.09 38.65
CA THR A 164 7.21 -0.76 38.81
C THR A 164 8.20 -0.63 37.68
N TRP A 165 7.76 -0.07 36.50
CA TRP A 165 8.57 0.00 35.30
C TRP A 165 9.44 1.25 35.16
N GLY A 166 9.62 1.99 36.25
CA GLY A 166 10.51 3.14 36.32
C GLY A 166 9.96 4.25 37.21
N ARG A 167 10.61 5.42 37.15
CA ARG A 167 10.18 6.63 37.86
C ARG A 167 9.74 7.71 36.89
N SER A 168 8.56 8.27 37.13
CA SER A 168 8.10 9.45 36.43
C SER A 168 8.98 10.66 36.75
N SER A 169 9.28 11.49 35.79
CA SER A 169 9.90 12.81 35.97
C SER A 169 8.91 13.83 36.54
N ARG A 170 7.61 13.57 36.39
CA ARG A 170 6.52 14.37 36.93
C ARG A 170 6.17 13.85 38.32
N ALA A 171 5.91 14.73 39.29
CA ALA A 171 5.37 14.34 40.57
C ALA A 171 3.90 13.94 40.44
N VAL A 172 3.61 12.75 39.88
CA VAL A 172 2.25 12.33 39.51
C VAL A 172 1.42 12.16 40.79
N ARG A 173 0.43 13.00 40.98
CA ARG A 173 -0.65 12.91 41.94
C ARG A 173 -1.97 12.86 41.17
N VAL A 174 -2.80 11.90 41.48
CA VAL A 174 -4.09 11.70 40.79
C VAL A 174 -5.21 12.35 41.57
N ALA A 175 -6.03 13.15 40.91
CA ALA A 175 -7.22 13.75 41.47
C ALA A 175 -8.36 12.72 41.60
N LYS A 176 -9.09 12.71 42.71
CA LYS A 176 -10.32 12.00 42.86
C LYS A 176 -11.46 12.81 42.26
N ILE A 177 -11.95 12.41 41.10
CA ILE A 177 -13.07 13.05 40.40
C ILE A 177 -14.35 12.28 40.71
N PRO A 178 -15.42 12.94 41.21
CA PRO A 178 -16.67 12.27 41.51
C PRO A 178 -17.30 11.58 40.31
N ASN A 179 -17.75 10.34 40.46
CA ASN A 179 -18.47 9.62 39.38
C ASN A 179 -19.92 10.08 39.23
N ARG A 180 -20.46 10.82 40.19
CA ARG A 180 -21.81 11.36 40.17
C ARG A 180 -21.79 12.84 40.53
N MET A 181 -22.17 13.69 39.62
CA MET A 181 -22.26 15.12 39.78
C MET A 181 -23.71 15.55 39.47
N ALA A 182 -24.22 16.47 40.27
CA ALA A 182 -25.59 16.98 40.06
C ALA A 182 -25.62 17.90 38.85
N MET A 183 -26.53 17.61 37.92
CA MET A 183 -26.87 18.49 36.78
C MET A 183 -28.23 19.10 37.00
N THR A 184 -28.32 20.40 36.95
CA THR A 184 -29.57 21.12 37.08
C THR A 184 -30.27 21.25 35.71
N MET A 185 -31.47 20.74 35.62
CA MET A 185 -32.32 20.80 34.43
C MET A 185 -33.60 21.61 34.69
N GLY A 186 -34.18 22.18 33.63
CA GLY A 186 -35.36 23.02 33.71
C GLY A 186 -35.06 24.51 33.89
N LYS A 187 -36.10 25.33 34.01
CA LYS A 187 -35.97 26.78 34.16
C LYS A 187 -36.07 27.17 35.63
N SER A 188 -35.47 28.31 36.02
CA SER A 188 -35.66 28.88 37.35
C SER A 188 -37.13 29.30 37.57
N ASP A 189 -37.54 29.44 38.84
CA ASP A 189 -38.89 29.85 39.16
C ASP A 189 -39.25 31.21 38.55
N GLU A 190 -38.26 32.13 38.46
CA GLU A 190 -38.45 33.46 37.82
C GLU A 190 -38.57 33.31 36.30
N ALA A 191 -37.81 32.44 35.66
CA ALA A 191 -37.92 32.18 34.22
C ALA A 191 -39.21 31.41 33.87
N ASN A 192 -39.71 30.59 34.78
CA ASN A 192 -41.00 29.91 34.64
C ASN A 192 -42.17 30.92 34.85
N ALA A 193 -42.08 31.85 35.79
CA ALA A 193 -43.05 32.90 35.98
C ALA A 193 -43.18 33.76 34.71
N ARG A 194 -42.06 34.22 34.13
CA ARG A 194 -42.08 34.96 32.85
C ARG A 194 -42.64 34.11 31.70
N ALA A 195 -42.30 32.82 31.63
CA ALA A 195 -42.85 31.95 30.61
C ALA A 195 -44.37 31.78 30.75
N ILE A 196 -44.94 31.82 31.96
CA ILE A 196 -46.40 31.83 32.19
C ILE A 196 -46.99 33.12 31.67
N GLU A 197 -46.40 34.26 31.98
CA GLU A 197 -46.83 35.56 31.51
C GLU A 197 -46.85 35.68 29.99
N GLU A 198 -45.87 35.05 29.34
CA GLU A 198 -45.72 35.02 27.89
C GLU A 198 -46.50 33.88 27.20
N GLY A 199 -47.30 33.10 27.92
CA GLY A 199 -48.05 31.95 27.37
C GLY A 199 -47.21 30.75 26.98
N GLY A 200 -46.01 30.65 27.54
CA GLY A 200 -45.05 29.59 27.27
C GLY A 200 -45.19 28.37 28.18
N ILE A 201 -44.35 27.39 27.98
CA ILE A 201 -44.35 26.11 28.74
C ILE A 201 -43.48 26.21 29.99
N VAL A 202 -44.03 25.84 31.13
CA VAL A 202 -43.34 25.73 32.42
C VAL A 202 -42.44 24.48 32.44
N GLN A 203 -41.16 24.70 32.70
CA GLN A 203 -40.17 23.63 32.87
C GLN A 203 -39.72 23.60 34.33
N ARG A 204 -40.32 22.71 35.12
CA ARG A 204 -39.95 22.57 36.55
C ARG A 204 -38.46 22.19 36.69
N ARG A 205 -37.80 22.79 37.66
CA ARG A 205 -36.41 22.52 37.99
C ARG A 205 -36.32 21.13 38.64
N TYR A 206 -35.38 20.29 38.10
CA TYR A 206 -35.05 19.00 38.68
C TYR A 206 -33.53 18.72 38.56
N MET A 207 -33.02 17.83 39.36
CA MET A 207 -31.61 17.44 39.33
C MET A 207 -31.45 16.01 38.84
N LEU A 208 -30.46 15.81 37.98
CA LEU A 208 -30.00 14.51 37.49
C LEU A 208 -28.60 14.25 38.02
N MET A 209 -28.33 12.99 38.36
CA MET A 209 -26.96 12.56 38.72
C MET A 209 -26.25 12.03 37.48
N VAL A 210 -25.20 12.73 37.02
CA VAL A 210 -24.48 12.47 35.80
C VAL A 210 -23.03 12.11 36.10
N ASN A 211 -22.52 11.07 35.46
CA ASN A 211 -21.08 10.80 35.39
C ASN A 211 -20.45 11.64 34.29
N ALA A 212 -20.18 12.91 34.58
CA ALA A 212 -19.59 13.84 33.63
C ALA A 212 -18.19 13.38 33.15
N LYS A 213 -17.43 12.73 34.04
CA LYS A 213 -16.11 12.18 33.73
C LYS A 213 -16.17 11.20 32.53
N GLU A 214 -17.15 10.29 32.52
CA GLU A 214 -17.29 9.30 31.46
C GLU A 214 -17.72 9.92 30.11
N ILE A 215 -18.67 10.86 30.13
CA ILE A 215 -19.14 11.53 28.91
C ILE A 215 -18.01 12.37 28.28
N VAL A 216 -17.24 13.08 29.11
CA VAL A 216 -16.07 13.88 28.71
C VAL A 216 -14.97 12.97 28.13
N ARG A 217 -14.70 11.84 28.76
CA ARG A 217 -13.74 10.84 28.28
C ARG A 217 -14.15 10.30 26.90
N CYS A 218 -15.40 9.89 26.76
CA CYS A 218 -15.92 9.39 25.48
C CYS A 218 -15.90 10.45 24.38
N THR A 219 -16.19 11.72 24.71
CA THR A 219 -16.07 12.83 23.76
C THR A 219 -14.60 12.96 23.29
N ALA A 220 -13.63 12.98 24.20
CA ALA A 220 -12.21 13.07 23.88
C ALA A 220 -11.73 11.85 23.04
N LEU A 221 -12.15 10.64 23.39
CA LEU A 221 -11.85 9.42 22.64
C LEU A 221 -12.41 9.48 21.21
N ALA A 222 -13.66 9.90 21.04
CA ALA A 222 -14.27 10.04 19.73
C ALA A 222 -13.53 11.06 18.85
N ILE A 223 -13.08 12.20 19.40
CA ILE A 223 -12.28 13.19 18.67
C ILE A 223 -10.94 12.58 18.27
N ARG A 224 -10.24 11.93 19.19
CA ARG A 224 -8.93 11.32 18.97
C ARG A 224 -8.98 10.23 17.89
N ARG A 225 -9.88 9.26 18.00
CA ARG A 225 -10.03 8.18 17.02
C ARG A 225 -10.43 8.71 15.64
N ARG A 226 -11.25 9.74 15.64
CA ARG A 226 -11.60 10.43 14.40
C ARG A 226 -10.38 11.07 13.72
N ALA A 227 -9.52 11.71 14.50
CA ALA A 227 -8.26 12.27 13.99
C ALA A 227 -7.37 11.18 13.36
N GLU A 228 -7.24 10.04 14.02
CA GLU A 228 -6.49 8.89 13.51
C GLU A 228 -7.06 8.32 12.19
N ILE A 229 -8.39 8.21 12.09
CA ILE A 229 -9.06 7.68 10.89
C ILE A 229 -8.98 8.66 9.72
N LEU A 230 -9.29 9.94 9.95
CA LEU A 230 -9.35 10.95 8.90
C LEU A 230 -7.97 11.40 8.41
N GLY A 231 -6.97 11.43 9.30
CA GLY A 231 -5.64 11.92 8.97
C GLY A 231 -5.68 13.28 8.25
N PRO A 232 -4.99 13.44 7.11
CA PRO A 232 -4.97 14.71 6.38
C PRO A 232 -6.34 15.24 5.93
N ALA A 233 -7.35 14.39 5.81
CA ALA A 233 -8.69 14.80 5.43
C ALA A 233 -9.42 15.55 6.55
N GLY A 234 -8.97 15.42 7.80
CA GLY A 234 -9.51 16.13 8.97
C GLY A 234 -9.43 17.65 8.84
N GLU A 235 -8.45 18.18 8.11
CA GLU A 235 -8.31 19.61 7.80
C GLU A 235 -9.52 20.18 7.05
N HIS A 236 -10.16 19.35 6.23
CA HIS A 236 -11.28 19.74 5.39
C HIS A 236 -12.63 19.26 5.93
N ASP A 237 -12.63 18.64 7.12
CA ASP A 237 -13.83 18.09 7.70
C ASP A 237 -14.69 19.13 8.43
N ASN A 238 -15.95 19.25 8.01
CA ASN A 238 -16.88 20.23 8.56
C ASN A 238 -17.20 19.98 10.04
N LEU A 239 -17.37 18.71 10.45
CA LEU A 239 -17.69 18.37 11.83
C LEU A 239 -16.54 18.77 12.77
N THR A 240 -15.30 18.52 12.36
CA THR A 240 -14.12 18.96 13.12
C THR A 240 -14.04 20.49 13.25
N SER A 241 -14.39 21.22 12.20
CA SER A 241 -14.42 22.69 12.23
C SER A 241 -15.49 23.23 13.18
N GLN A 242 -16.68 22.60 13.22
CA GLN A 242 -17.73 22.93 14.17
C GLN A 242 -17.32 22.63 15.61
N LEU A 243 -16.65 21.49 15.86
CA LEU A 243 -16.13 21.12 17.17
C LEU A 243 -15.11 22.13 17.68
N VAL A 244 -14.13 22.51 16.84
CA VAL A 244 -13.14 23.55 17.20
C VAL A 244 -13.84 24.85 17.54
N THR A 245 -14.79 25.30 16.72
CA THR A 245 -15.54 26.54 16.97
C THR A 245 -16.29 26.48 18.30
N GLN A 246 -16.91 25.36 18.63
CA GLN A 246 -17.71 25.20 19.85
C GLN A 246 -16.80 25.08 21.10
N LEU A 247 -15.75 24.28 21.03
CA LEU A 247 -14.82 24.07 22.14
C LEU A 247 -14.01 25.34 22.46
N SER A 248 -13.71 26.17 21.45
CA SER A 248 -13.06 27.49 21.65
C SER A 248 -13.89 28.47 22.48
N ARG A 249 -15.18 28.27 22.58
CA ARG A 249 -16.07 29.04 23.47
C ARG A 249 -15.94 28.63 24.95
N ARG A 250 -15.14 27.61 25.25
CA ARG A 250 -14.89 27.10 26.61
C ARG A 250 -16.19 26.71 27.34
N PRO A 251 -17.00 25.77 26.82
CA PRO A 251 -18.33 25.42 27.35
C PRO A 251 -18.27 24.60 28.65
N ALA A 252 -17.70 25.19 29.71
CA ALA A 252 -17.64 24.67 31.08
C ALA A 252 -17.79 25.84 32.06
N PRO A 253 -18.13 25.62 33.34
CA PRO A 253 -18.25 26.70 34.31
C PRO A 253 -16.96 27.55 34.37
N PRO A 254 -17.10 28.88 34.34
CA PRO A 254 -15.94 29.79 34.35
C PRO A 254 -15.07 29.55 35.58
N ALA A 255 -13.73 29.65 35.40
CA ALA A 255 -12.76 29.47 36.47
C ALA A 255 -12.81 28.10 37.20
N SER A 256 -13.53 27.11 36.64
CA SER A 256 -13.53 25.74 37.18
C SER A 256 -12.38 24.93 36.61
N TRP A 257 -11.93 23.94 37.35
CA TRP A 257 -10.92 22.99 36.92
C TRP A 257 -11.36 22.18 35.68
N ALA A 258 -12.68 22.06 35.43
CA ALA A 258 -13.24 21.39 34.25
C ALA A 258 -12.87 22.06 32.92
N GLN A 259 -12.36 23.31 32.98
CA GLN A 259 -11.82 23.97 31.77
C GLN A 259 -10.62 23.19 31.17
N ALA A 260 -9.90 22.43 31.98
CA ALA A 260 -8.84 21.55 31.50
C ALA A 260 -9.39 20.41 30.62
N TRP A 261 -10.56 19.88 30.89
CA TRP A 261 -11.21 18.92 30.04
C TRP A 261 -11.53 19.47 28.64
N ILE A 262 -12.03 20.69 28.60
CA ILE A 262 -12.31 21.39 27.33
C ILE A 262 -11.00 21.65 26.59
N GLY A 263 -9.93 22.04 27.29
CA GLY A 263 -8.63 22.27 26.68
C GLY A 263 -8.04 21.01 26.04
N VAL A 264 -8.14 19.85 26.70
CA VAL A 264 -7.71 18.57 26.09
C VAL A 264 -8.53 18.24 24.84
N GLN A 265 -9.86 18.36 24.92
CA GLN A 265 -10.73 18.11 23.75
C GLN A 265 -10.44 19.08 22.59
N LEU A 266 -10.16 20.35 22.88
CA LEU A 266 -9.81 21.34 21.89
C LEU A 266 -8.44 21.05 21.26
N GLY A 267 -7.43 20.67 22.07
CA GLY A 267 -6.13 20.23 21.59
C GLY A 267 -6.22 19.04 20.64
N LEU A 268 -7.03 18.01 20.98
CA LEU A 268 -7.31 16.87 20.10
C LEU A 268 -8.02 17.29 18.80
N ALA A 269 -8.93 18.27 18.87
CA ALA A 269 -9.62 18.77 17.69
C ALA A 269 -8.69 19.61 16.79
N TYR A 270 -7.74 20.38 17.36
CA TYR A 270 -6.69 21.05 16.60
C TYR A 270 -5.74 20.06 15.94
N ALA A 271 -5.35 18.99 16.64
CA ALA A 271 -4.56 17.92 16.04
C ALA A 271 -5.27 17.29 14.81
N CYS A 272 -6.59 17.06 14.91
CA CYS A 272 -7.39 16.58 13.78
C CYS A 272 -7.41 17.56 12.58
N GLN A 273 -7.30 18.87 12.83
CA GLN A 273 -7.18 19.90 11.78
C GLN A 273 -5.75 20.07 11.25
N GLY A 274 -4.77 19.35 11.79
CA GLY A 274 -3.34 19.54 11.46
C GLY A 274 -2.74 20.82 12.02
N LYS A 275 -3.38 21.47 12.99
CA LYS A 275 -2.89 22.65 13.71
C LYS A 275 -2.02 22.20 14.88
N THR A 276 -0.82 21.75 14.57
CA THR A 276 0.08 21.06 15.52
C THR A 276 0.51 21.99 16.67
N THR A 277 0.83 23.25 16.39
CA THR A 277 1.28 24.19 17.42
C THR A 277 0.17 24.46 18.43
N GLU A 278 -1.02 24.79 17.95
CA GLU A 278 -2.16 25.07 18.80
C GLU A 278 -2.59 23.81 19.59
N ALA A 279 -2.48 22.63 18.99
CA ALA A 279 -2.75 21.37 19.67
C ALA A 279 -1.78 21.15 20.83
N VAL A 280 -0.48 21.30 20.60
CA VAL A 280 0.56 21.13 21.63
C VAL A 280 0.37 22.11 22.79
N ASP A 281 0.09 23.38 22.51
CA ASP A 281 -0.10 24.42 23.52
C ASP A 281 -1.35 24.13 24.39
N GLU A 282 -2.47 23.80 23.77
CA GLU A 282 -3.70 23.45 24.49
C GLU A 282 -3.55 22.20 25.36
N LEU A 283 -2.93 21.15 24.83
CA LEU A 283 -2.68 19.92 25.56
C LEU A 283 -1.75 20.15 26.76
N LYS A 284 -0.63 20.88 26.57
CA LYS A 284 0.32 21.19 27.66
C LYS A 284 -0.32 22.02 28.77
N ASN A 285 -1.10 23.03 28.39
CA ASN A 285 -1.77 23.92 29.34
C ASN A 285 -2.89 23.20 30.15
N SER A 286 -3.37 22.05 29.64
CA SER A 286 -4.47 21.29 30.21
C SER A 286 -4.05 20.02 30.92
N LEU A 287 -2.75 19.77 31.13
CA LEU A 287 -2.25 18.50 31.69
C LEU A 287 -2.65 18.28 33.16
N VAL A 288 -2.70 19.33 33.95
CA VAL A 288 -2.90 19.24 35.41
C VAL A 288 -3.91 20.24 35.91
N VAL A 289 -4.62 19.87 36.99
CA VAL A 289 -5.53 20.74 37.72
C VAL A 289 -5.14 20.77 39.20
N GLY A 290 -4.82 21.93 39.73
CA GLY A 290 -4.36 22.05 41.11
C GLY A 290 -3.12 21.23 41.43
N GLY A 291 -2.24 21.05 40.48
CA GLY A 291 -1.02 20.22 40.60
C GLY A 291 -1.30 18.71 40.60
N MET A 292 -2.46 18.26 40.14
CA MET A 292 -2.85 16.85 40.06
C MET A 292 -3.26 16.46 38.65
N ASP A 293 -2.99 15.21 38.30
CA ASP A 293 -3.48 14.60 37.05
C ASP A 293 -4.98 14.34 37.14
N HIS A 294 -5.69 14.59 36.07
CA HIS A 294 -7.11 14.27 35.88
C HIS A 294 -7.28 13.14 34.84
N ASN A 295 -8.51 12.65 34.66
CA ASN A 295 -8.80 11.47 33.82
C ASN A 295 -8.44 11.62 32.33
N LEU A 296 -8.17 12.83 31.83
CA LEU A 296 -7.69 13.05 30.44
C LEU A 296 -6.19 13.36 30.36
N THR A 297 -5.46 13.44 31.48
CA THR A 297 -4.01 13.76 31.46
C THR A 297 -3.23 12.72 30.67
N SER A 298 -3.48 11.44 30.90
CA SER A 298 -2.82 10.34 30.17
C SER A 298 -3.14 10.39 28.66
N THR A 299 -4.37 10.74 28.28
CA THR A 299 -4.77 10.94 26.89
C THR A 299 -4.03 12.13 26.26
N ALA A 300 -3.90 13.23 26.99
CA ALA A 300 -3.17 14.42 26.53
C ALA A 300 -1.66 14.12 26.35
N LEU A 301 -1.05 13.40 27.28
CA LEU A 301 0.35 12.96 27.18
C LEU A 301 0.56 12.00 26.02
N LEU A 302 -0.37 11.05 25.80
CA LEU A 302 -0.33 10.12 24.68
C LEU A 302 -0.37 10.88 23.35
N GLU A 303 -1.23 11.90 23.23
CA GLU A 303 -1.31 12.71 22.00
C GLU A 303 -0.08 13.58 21.81
N LEU A 304 0.46 14.21 22.88
CA LEU A 304 1.74 14.92 22.83
C LEU A 304 2.87 14.01 22.35
N GLY A 305 2.89 12.75 22.79
CA GLY A 305 3.83 11.74 22.31
C GLY A 305 3.69 11.47 20.81
N LYS A 306 2.47 11.34 20.31
CA LYS A 306 2.19 11.16 18.87
C LYS A 306 2.62 12.37 18.05
N LEU A 307 2.31 13.58 18.51
CA LEU A 307 2.70 14.83 17.83
C LEU A 307 4.22 15.01 17.80
N ALA A 308 4.93 14.71 18.89
CA ALA A 308 6.40 14.72 18.93
C ALA A 308 6.99 13.65 17.98
N PHE A 309 6.40 12.46 17.95
CA PHE A 309 6.83 11.39 17.04
C PHE A 309 6.64 11.79 15.56
N GLN A 310 5.53 12.43 15.23
CA GLN A 310 5.28 12.98 13.89
C GLN A 310 6.24 14.11 13.50
N ALA A 311 6.76 14.84 14.49
CA ALA A 311 7.79 15.85 14.30
C ALA A 311 9.22 15.27 14.30
N GLU A 312 9.36 13.94 14.31
CA GLU A 312 10.63 13.19 14.36
C GLU A 312 11.46 13.44 15.63
N ASP A 313 10.88 14.08 16.65
CA ASP A 313 11.49 14.19 17.98
C ASP A 313 11.18 12.93 18.81
N TYR A 314 11.88 11.84 18.47
CA TYR A 314 11.66 10.52 19.06
C TYR A 314 12.04 10.51 20.56
N ALA A 315 12.96 11.37 21.01
CA ALA A 315 13.35 11.46 22.42
C ALA A 315 12.23 12.10 23.25
N ALA A 316 11.67 13.22 22.79
CA ALA A 316 10.52 13.83 23.45
C ALA A 316 9.29 12.92 23.37
N ALA A 317 9.05 12.24 22.22
CA ALA A 317 7.97 11.29 22.07
C ALA A 317 8.05 10.16 23.10
N GLY A 318 9.22 9.51 23.24
CA GLY A 318 9.49 8.49 24.25
C GLY A 318 9.19 8.98 25.67
N THR A 319 9.59 10.22 25.99
CA THR A 319 9.31 10.83 27.30
C THR A 319 7.82 11.01 27.54
N PHE A 320 7.07 11.57 26.56
CA PHE A 320 5.62 11.78 26.72
C PHE A 320 4.87 10.45 26.83
N PHE A 321 5.21 9.46 26.02
CA PHE A 321 4.62 8.13 26.12
C PHE A 321 4.90 7.46 27.48
N PHE A 322 6.13 7.57 27.97
CA PHE A 322 6.48 7.04 29.29
C PHE A 322 5.68 7.70 30.41
N GLU A 323 5.57 9.03 30.40
CA GLU A 323 4.75 9.76 31.36
C GLU A 323 3.25 9.42 31.24
N ALA A 324 2.76 9.15 30.02
CA ALA A 324 1.39 8.67 29.80
C ALA A 324 1.13 7.33 30.48
N THR A 325 2.11 6.38 30.43
CA THR A 325 1.99 5.08 31.13
C THR A 325 1.84 5.25 32.65
N HIS A 326 2.60 6.20 33.24
CA HIS A 326 2.55 6.46 34.67
C HIS A 326 1.24 7.12 35.08
N SER A 327 0.81 8.17 34.37
CA SER A 327 -0.46 8.85 34.63
C SER A 327 -1.63 7.88 34.51
N ALA A 328 -1.66 7.06 33.46
CA ALA A 328 -2.72 6.07 33.24
C ALA A 328 -2.74 5.00 34.32
N ALA A 329 -1.59 4.38 34.65
CA ALA A 329 -1.53 3.32 35.64
C ALA A 329 -1.91 3.77 37.08
N MET A 330 -1.65 5.04 37.40
CA MET A 330 -2.10 5.62 38.67
C MET A 330 -3.60 5.93 38.67
N MET A 331 -4.25 5.98 37.50
CA MET A 331 -5.67 6.33 37.34
C MET A 331 -6.58 5.10 37.19
N VAL A 332 -6.07 3.87 36.99
CA VAL A 332 -6.91 2.68 36.67
C VAL A 332 -7.99 2.36 37.72
N ASP A 333 -7.77 2.67 39.01
CA ASP A 333 -8.77 2.47 40.07
C ASP A 333 -9.94 3.48 39.94
N GLU A 334 -9.71 4.63 39.33
CA GLU A 334 -10.69 5.69 39.12
C GLU A 334 -11.38 5.57 37.77
N ASP A 335 -10.69 4.95 36.79
CA ASP A 335 -11.15 4.82 35.40
C ASP A 335 -10.52 3.57 34.75
N ILE A 336 -11.33 2.55 34.56
CA ILE A 336 -10.91 1.24 34.01
C ILE A 336 -10.38 1.33 32.58
N THR A 337 -10.76 2.35 31.82
CA THR A 337 -10.31 2.52 30.43
C THR A 337 -8.86 2.98 30.30
N GLN A 338 -8.24 3.40 31.41
CA GLN A 338 -6.84 3.76 31.46
C GLN A 338 -5.90 2.57 31.18
N TYR A 339 -6.37 1.34 31.33
CA TYR A 339 -5.63 0.14 30.92
C TYR A 339 -5.22 0.16 29.44
N GLU A 340 -6.10 0.60 28.56
CA GLU A 340 -5.78 0.71 27.11
C GLU A 340 -4.73 1.77 26.85
N ILE A 341 -4.79 2.91 27.55
CA ILE A 341 -3.80 3.99 27.42
C ILE A 341 -2.43 3.50 27.86
N VAL A 342 -2.33 2.70 28.94
CA VAL A 342 -1.05 2.06 29.34
C VAL A 342 -0.49 1.23 28.18
N ALA A 343 -1.31 0.38 27.57
CA ALA A 343 -0.87 -0.50 26.49
C ALA A 343 -0.46 0.28 25.22
N GLU A 344 -1.25 1.29 24.84
CA GLU A 344 -0.99 2.13 23.65
C GLU A 344 0.26 3.01 23.86
N ALA A 345 0.43 3.60 25.03
CA ALA A 345 1.59 4.41 25.38
C ALA A 345 2.88 3.56 25.46
N PHE A 346 2.81 2.34 25.98
CA PHE A 346 3.96 1.42 25.94
C PHE A 346 4.37 1.08 24.50
N ARG A 347 3.39 0.87 23.61
CA ARG A 347 3.69 0.63 22.19
C ARG A 347 4.37 1.85 21.56
N GLY A 348 3.83 3.05 21.75
CA GLY A 348 4.42 4.29 21.23
C GLY A 348 5.83 4.54 21.79
N GLY A 349 6.00 4.38 23.10
CA GLY A 349 7.30 4.51 23.76
C GLY A 349 8.32 3.49 23.25
N MET A 350 7.94 2.22 23.11
CA MET A 350 8.79 1.18 22.54
C MET A 350 9.25 1.53 21.12
N ILE A 351 8.33 1.96 20.26
CA ILE A 351 8.67 2.35 18.87
C ILE A 351 9.65 3.54 18.86
N SER A 352 9.42 4.56 19.69
CA SER A 352 10.31 5.71 19.81
C SER A 352 11.72 5.31 20.28
N HIS A 353 11.81 4.42 21.26
CA HIS A 353 13.09 3.91 21.74
C HIS A 353 13.80 2.98 20.75
N LEU A 354 13.08 2.26 19.88
CA LEU A 354 13.72 1.50 18.80
C LEU A 354 14.49 2.40 17.83
N LEU A 355 14.12 3.68 17.73
CA LEU A 355 14.78 4.66 16.87
C LEU A 355 15.88 5.46 17.58
N THR A 356 16.00 5.37 18.92
CA THR A 356 17.00 6.10 19.73
C THR A 356 17.91 5.16 20.52
N ASP A 357 17.34 4.37 21.44
CA ASP A 357 18.03 3.40 22.29
C ASP A 357 17.20 2.10 22.38
N PRO A 358 17.37 1.17 21.41
CA PRO A 358 16.53 -0.03 21.32
C PRO A 358 16.51 -0.94 22.54
N GLY A 359 17.57 -0.89 23.36
CA GLY A 359 17.70 -1.75 24.54
C GLY A 359 16.91 -1.28 25.76
N SER A 360 16.65 0.01 25.87
CA SER A 360 16.12 0.66 27.08
C SER A 360 14.72 0.22 27.52
N MET A 361 13.89 -0.26 26.59
CA MET A 361 12.50 -0.67 26.86
C MET A 361 12.34 -2.11 27.34
N SER A 362 13.38 -2.92 27.32
CA SER A 362 13.26 -4.36 27.66
C SER A 362 12.82 -4.60 29.12
N GLU A 363 13.45 -3.92 30.08
CA GLU A 363 13.09 -4.06 31.50
C GLU A 363 11.73 -3.40 31.85
N PRO A 364 11.42 -2.17 31.37
CA PRO A 364 10.11 -1.58 31.58
C PRO A 364 8.96 -2.45 31.06
N LEU A 365 9.09 -3.05 29.88
CA LEU A 365 8.09 -3.96 29.30
C LEU A 365 7.87 -5.22 30.16
N LEU A 366 8.94 -5.81 30.72
CA LEU A 366 8.81 -6.98 31.62
C LEU A 366 8.06 -6.63 32.90
N ALA A 367 8.36 -5.50 33.51
CA ALA A 367 7.66 -5.02 34.70
C ALA A 367 6.17 -4.71 34.40
N ALA A 368 5.88 -4.12 33.26
CA ALA A 368 4.52 -3.84 32.82
C ALA A 368 3.72 -5.13 32.52
N LEU A 369 4.36 -6.16 31.98
CA LEU A 369 3.75 -7.47 31.78
C LEU A 369 3.38 -8.15 33.06
N GLU A 370 4.24 -8.07 34.07
CA GLU A 370 3.94 -8.60 35.41
C GLU A 370 2.76 -7.87 36.06
N TRP A 371 2.72 -6.53 35.92
CA TRP A 371 1.60 -5.72 36.35
C TRP A 371 0.30 -6.12 35.65
N ALA A 372 0.28 -6.21 34.32
CA ALA A 372 -0.93 -6.56 33.55
C ALA A 372 -1.49 -7.94 33.89
N ARG A 373 -0.63 -8.92 34.18
CA ARG A 373 -1.04 -10.25 34.69
C ARG A 373 -1.72 -10.18 36.06
N ASN A 374 -1.21 -9.34 36.94
CA ASN A 374 -1.80 -9.15 38.27
C ASN A 374 -3.17 -8.46 38.16
N GLU A 375 -3.34 -7.53 37.22
CA GLU A 375 -4.59 -6.84 36.96
C GLU A 375 -5.60 -7.68 36.15
N ARG A 376 -5.18 -8.81 35.54
CA ARG A 376 -6.01 -9.78 34.79
C ARG A 376 -6.78 -9.18 33.61
N GLN A 377 -6.16 -8.23 32.94
CA GLN A 377 -6.77 -7.56 31.76
C GLN A 377 -6.28 -8.19 30.46
N THR A 378 -7.14 -8.93 29.75
CA THR A 378 -6.79 -9.75 28.59
C THR A 378 -6.17 -8.92 27.46
N ILE A 379 -6.83 -7.83 27.02
CA ILE A 379 -6.33 -7.02 25.88
C ILE A 379 -5.01 -6.32 26.20
N VAL A 380 -4.80 -5.93 27.46
CA VAL A 380 -3.59 -5.24 27.91
C VAL A 380 -2.41 -6.22 27.97
N GLU A 381 -2.61 -7.42 28.59
CA GLU A 381 -1.59 -8.47 28.59
C GLU A 381 -1.20 -8.84 27.16
N ALA A 382 -2.17 -9.04 26.27
CA ALA A 382 -1.92 -9.36 24.86
C ALA A 382 -1.13 -8.26 24.14
N SER A 383 -1.52 -7.00 24.30
CA SER A 383 -0.84 -5.86 23.67
C SER A 383 0.59 -5.69 24.14
N LEU A 384 0.84 -5.82 25.45
CA LEU A 384 2.19 -5.73 26.03
C LEU A 384 3.08 -6.92 25.62
N LEU A 385 2.51 -8.14 25.53
CA LEU A 385 3.22 -9.31 25.01
C LEU A 385 3.66 -9.10 23.56
N LEU A 386 2.78 -8.55 22.73
CA LEU A 386 3.13 -8.21 21.34
C LEU A 386 4.20 -7.13 21.29
N SER A 387 4.15 -6.11 22.16
CA SER A 387 5.20 -5.08 22.23
C SER A 387 6.55 -5.66 22.70
N ALA A 388 6.55 -6.58 23.65
CA ALA A 388 7.77 -7.27 24.09
C ALA A 388 8.34 -8.18 22.99
N ALA A 389 7.48 -8.87 22.22
CA ALA A 389 7.89 -9.67 21.08
C ALA A 389 8.50 -8.80 19.96
N GLU A 390 7.89 -7.65 19.70
CA GLU A 390 8.34 -6.70 18.70
C GLU A 390 9.69 -6.07 19.07
N ASN A 391 9.86 -5.68 20.33
CA ASN A 391 11.14 -5.19 20.86
C ASN A 391 12.24 -6.25 20.73
N ALA A 392 11.96 -7.49 21.10
CA ALA A 392 12.92 -8.59 20.95
C ALA A 392 13.26 -8.90 19.49
N ALA A 393 12.29 -8.82 18.58
CA ALA A 393 12.49 -9.01 17.15
C ALA A 393 13.35 -7.89 16.53
N ALA A 394 13.13 -6.64 16.94
CA ALA A 394 13.91 -5.50 16.50
C ALA A 394 15.38 -5.55 17.01
N LEU A 395 15.60 -6.13 18.18
CA LEU A 395 16.95 -6.44 18.72
C LEU A 395 17.58 -7.69 18.08
N ASN A 396 17.02 -8.19 16.99
CA ASN A 396 17.44 -9.41 16.29
C ASN A 396 17.54 -10.65 17.19
N ALA A 397 16.62 -10.77 18.16
CA ALA A 397 16.56 -11.86 19.12
C ALA A 397 15.29 -12.73 18.96
N PRO A 398 15.10 -13.43 17.81
CA PRO A 398 13.86 -14.17 17.52
C PRO A 398 13.56 -15.28 18.55
N ALA A 399 14.59 -15.86 19.17
CA ALA A 399 14.42 -16.84 20.23
C ALA A 399 13.76 -16.26 21.49
N ARG A 400 14.00 -14.99 21.81
CA ARG A 400 13.35 -14.28 22.91
C ARG A 400 11.94 -13.82 22.55
N ALA A 401 11.69 -13.48 21.30
CA ALA A 401 10.39 -13.02 20.82
C ALA A 401 9.33 -14.14 20.79
N ARG A 402 9.73 -15.37 20.43
CA ARG A 402 8.83 -16.51 20.25
C ARG A 402 7.95 -16.82 21.46
N PRO A 403 8.47 -16.94 22.71
CA PRO A 403 7.64 -17.19 23.88
C PRO A 403 6.57 -16.12 24.12
N TYR A 404 6.86 -14.86 23.84
CA TYR A 404 5.89 -13.77 23.97
C TYR A 404 4.75 -13.92 22.95
N LEU A 405 5.06 -14.29 21.69
CA LEU A 405 4.03 -14.52 20.66
C LEU A 405 3.15 -15.73 20.98
N GLU A 406 3.75 -16.81 21.45
CA GLU A 406 3.00 -18.01 21.87
C GLU A 406 2.06 -17.68 23.03
N ARG A 407 2.53 -16.94 24.02
CA ARG A 407 1.71 -16.51 25.14
C ARG A 407 0.62 -15.54 24.71
N ALA A 408 0.90 -14.57 23.85
CA ALA A 408 -0.11 -13.66 23.29
C ALA A 408 -1.23 -14.45 22.57
N GLY A 409 -0.84 -15.42 21.73
CA GLY A 409 -1.81 -16.29 21.07
C GLY A 409 -2.64 -17.16 22.05
N GLN A 410 -2.07 -17.57 23.20
CA GLN A 410 -2.79 -18.28 24.24
C GLN A 410 -3.79 -17.37 24.97
N VAL A 411 -3.38 -16.16 25.33
CA VAL A 411 -4.22 -15.16 26.03
C VAL A 411 -5.42 -14.77 25.15
N MET A 412 -5.22 -14.55 23.86
CA MET A 412 -6.28 -14.21 22.89
C MET A 412 -7.08 -15.42 22.39
N ARG A 413 -6.73 -16.64 22.81
CA ARG A 413 -7.38 -17.86 22.33
C ARG A 413 -8.86 -17.84 22.70
N ARG A 414 -9.72 -18.05 21.70
CA ARG A 414 -11.19 -18.01 21.82
C ARG A 414 -11.77 -16.62 22.07
N ARG A 415 -10.99 -15.55 21.96
CA ARG A 415 -11.43 -14.17 22.06
C ARG A 415 -11.54 -13.55 20.66
N GLU A 416 -12.49 -12.65 20.47
CA GLU A 416 -12.73 -12.00 19.19
C GLU A 416 -11.59 -11.06 18.75
N CYS A 417 -10.82 -10.51 19.71
CA CYS A 417 -9.64 -9.68 19.44
C CYS A 417 -8.56 -10.40 18.61
N LEU A 418 -8.60 -11.74 18.53
CA LEU A 418 -7.71 -12.51 17.64
C LEU A 418 -8.01 -12.24 16.16
N ASN A 419 -9.22 -11.81 15.82
CA ASN A 419 -9.64 -11.41 14.47
C ASN A 419 -9.61 -9.89 14.25
N GLY A 420 -9.19 -9.14 15.25
CA GLY A 420 -9.04 -7.70 15.25
C GLY A 420 -7.58 -7.22 15.09
N GLU A 421 -7.32 -5.97 15.48
CA GLU A 421 -5.99 -5.33 15.38
C GLU A 421 -4.88 -6.16 16.08
N LEU A 422 -5.14 -6.66 17.28
CA LEU A 422 -4.17 -7.48 18.02
C LEU A 422 -3.83 -8.78 17.30
N GLY A 423 -4.82 -9.41 16.65
CA GLY A 423 -4.60 -10.61 15.84
C GLY A 423 -3.81 -10.32 14.57
N GLY A 424 -4.11 -9.22 13.87
CA GLY A 424 -3.34 -8.75 12.73
C GLY A 424 -1.88 -8.52 13.08
N ARG A 425 -1.63 -7.81 14.20
CA ARG A 425 -0.29 -7.56 14.73
C ARG A 425 0.45 -8.85 15.12
N LEU A 426 -0.26 -9.81 15.74
CA LEU A 426 0.30 -11.15 16.06
C LEU A 426 0.76 -11.86 14.78
N GLN A 427 -0.03 -11.86 13.72
CA GLN A 427 0.33 -12.51 12.45
C GLN A 427 1.54 -11.81 11.80
N PHE A 428 1.61 -10.49 11.82
CA PHE A 428 2.75 -9.75 11.28
C PHE A 428 4.05 -10.10 12.00
N LEU A 429 4.04 -10.08 13.35
CA LEU A 429 5.22 -10.44 14.15
C LEU A 429 5.62 -11.91 13.99
N LYS A 430 4.65 -12.83 13.85
CA LYS A 430 4.94 -14.23 13.47
C LYS A 430 5.64 -14.31 12.12
N ALA A 431 5.20 -13.53 11.13
CA ALA A 431 5.86 -13.48 9.83
C ALA A 431 7.31 -13.01 9.95
N GLN A 432 7.54 -11.90 10.66
CA GLN A 432 8.85 -11.32 10.87
C GLN A 432 9.82 -12.32 11.52
N ILE A 433 9.39 -12.95 12.61
CA ILE A 433 10.22 -13.93 13.35
C ILE A 433 10.47 -15.19 12.54
N SER A 434 9.48 -15.67 11.75
CA SER A 434 9.66 -16.83 10.89
C SER A 434 10.69 -16.57 9.79
N PHE A 435 10.65 -15.41 9.13
CA PHE A 435 11.67 -15.03 8.14
C PHE A 435 13.05 -14.86 8.78
N GLN A 436 13.17 -14.24 9.97
CA GLN A 436 14.43 -14.17 10.71
C GLN A 436 14.99 -15.55 11.05
N ALA A 437 14.12 -16.52 11.37
CA ALA A 437 14.49 -17.90 11.65
C ALA A 437 14.74 -18.75 10.38
N GLY A 438 14.46 -18.23 9.19
CA GLY A 438 14.62 -18.92 7.91
C GLY A 438 13.45 -19.80 7.48
N ASP A 439 12.32 -19.78 8.20
CA ASP A 439 11.07 -20.47 7.82
C ASP A 439 10.22 -19.58 6.91
N SER A 440 10.57 -19.57 5.62
CA SER A 440 9.92 -18.73 4.63
C SER A 440 8.45 -19.14 4.37
N GLN A 441 8.10 -20.42 4.52
CA GLN A 441 6.74 -20.89 4.28
C GLN A 441 5.78 -20.41 5.38
N GLN A 442 6.15 -20.59 6.63
CA GLN A 442 5.37 -20.10 7.76
C GLN A 442 5.32 -18.57 7.76
N GLY A 443 6.44 -17.93 7.43
CA GLY A 443 6.53 -16.47 7.29
C GLY A 443 5.56 -15.91 6.25
N SER A 444 5.54 -16.50 5.06
CA SER A 444 4.64 -16.07 3.97
C SER A 444 3.16 -16.26 4.32
N THR A 445 2.81 -17.37 4.96
CA THR A 445 1.44 -17.65 5.41
C THR A 445 0.97 -16.62 6.45
N ALA A 446 1.79 -16.37 7.46
CA ALA A 446 1.48 -15.41 8.51
C ALA A 446 1.38 -13.96 7.95
N LEU A 447 2.29 -13.59 7.05
CA LEU A 447 2.26 -12.28 6.38
C LEU A 447 1.00 -12.11 5.53
N SER A 448 0.61 -13.13 4.79
CA SER A 448 -0.62 -13.11 3.99
C SER A 448 -1.85 -12.86 4.86
N ASN A 449 -1.93 -13.49 6.04
CA ASN A 449 -3.00 -13.27 7.01
C ASN A 449 -2.98 -11.84 7.58
N ALA A 450 -1.80 -11.32 7.92
CA ALA A 450 -1.64 -9.96 8.42
C ALA A 450 -2.10 -8.93 7.37
N LEU A 451 -1.64 -9.04 6.13
CA LEU A 451 -2.02 -8.16 5.03
C LEU A 451 -3.51 -8.28 4.66
N ALA A 452 -4.11 -9.48 4.79
CA ALA A 452 -5.54 -9.67 4.55
C ALA A 452 -6.40 -8.91 5.59
N PHE A 453 -5.97 -8.86 6.85
CA PHE A 453 -6.61 -8.02 7.87
C PHE A 453 -6.37 -6.54 7.57
N GLU A 454 -5.11 -6.15 7.36
CA GLU A 454 -4.71 -4.75 7.21
C GLU A 454 -5.36 -4.08 6.00
N ARG A 455 -5.58 -4.79 4.89
CA ARG A 455 -6.32 -4.25 3.73
C ARG A 455 -7.72 -3.73 4.07
N LYS A 456 -8.34 -4.24 5.14
CA LYS A 456 -9.64 -3.78 5.63
C LYS A 456 -9.51 -2.70 6.70
N ALA A 457 -8.44 -2.76 7.49
CA ALA A 457 -8.22 -1.96 8.68
C ALA A 457 -7.26 -0.78 8.48
N SER A 458 -6.57 -0.69 7.32
CA SER A 458 -5.60 0.36 7.05
C SER A 458 -6.24 1.75 7.06
N ARG A 459 -5.73 2.61 7.92
CA ARG A 459 -6.12 4.01 8.01
C ARG A 459 -5.74 4.78 6.76
N ARG A 460 -4.56 4.55 6.18
CA ARG A 460 -4.11 5.21 4.95
C ARG A 460 -4.96 4.83 3.74
N MET A 461 -5.31 3.55 3.58
CA MET A 461 -6.23 3.11 2.52
C MET A 461 -7.62 3.72 2.70
N PHE A 462 -8.09 3.82 3.94
CA PHE A 462 -9.32 4.53 4.26
C PHE A 462 -9.25 6.02 3.87
N GLN A 463 -8.17 6.71 4.22
CA GLN A 463 -7.95 8.13 3.89
C GLN A 463 -7.95 8.38 2.38
N ILE A 464 -7.33 7.50 1.59
CA ILE A 464 -7.36 7.57 0.12
C ILE A 464 -8.81 7.43 -0.40
N LYS A 465 -9.56 6.44 0.11
CA LYS A 465 -10.98 6.24 -0.23
C LYS A 465 -11.82 7.46 0.18
N TYR A 466 -11.59 7.97 1.37
CA TYR A 466 -12.33 9.12 1.91
C TYR A 466 -12.05 10.40 1.13
N ALA A 467 -10.80 10.67 0.77
CA ALA A 467 -10.42 11.81 -0.08
C ALA A 467 -11.14 11.76 -1.45
N ARG A 468 -11.23 10.58 -2.07
CA ARG A 468 -12.01 10.39 -3.30
C ARG A 468 -13.49 10.69 -3.13
N ASN A 469 -14.06 10.28 -2.00
CA ASN A 469 -15.48 10.54 -1.70
C ASN A 469 -15.75 12.04 -1.49
N LEU A 470 -14.88 12.75 -0.78
CA LEU A 470 -14.97 14.20 -0.59
C LEU A 470 -14.86 14.96 -1.92
N ASP A 471 -13.95 14.57 -2.80
CA ASP A 471 -13.81 15.15 -4.13
C ASP A 471 -15.05 14.85 -5.01
N ALA A 472 -15.48 13.59 -5.05
CA ALA A 472 -16.65 13.17 -5.84
C ALA A 472 -17.97 13.82 -5.39
N SER A 473 -18.12 14.11 -4.11
CA SER A 473 -19.30 14.81 -3.55
C SER A 473 -19.28 16.34 -3.79
N GLY A 474 -18.18 16.89 -4.36
CA GLY A 474 -18.02 18.33 -4.52
C GLY A 474 -17.80 19.10 -3.21
N SER A 475 -17.48 18.40 -2.12
CA SER A 475 -17.20 19.00 -0.80
C SER A 475 -15.89 19.80 -0.79
N LEU A 476 -15.02 19.55 -1.76
CA LEU A 476 -13.71 20.20 -1.92
C LEU A 476 -13.67 21.02 -3.21
N SER A 477 -13.04 22.19 -3.15
CA SER A 477 -12.62 22.87 -4.36
C SER A 477 -11.50 22.08 -5.05
N THR A 478 -11.31 22.26 -6.34
CA THR A 478 -10.26 21.59 -7.14
C THR A 478 -8.86 21.80 -6.52
N ARG A 479 -8.60 22.98 -5.94
CA ARG A 479 -7.33 23.26 -5.24
C ARG A 479 -7.19 22.42 -3.97
N GLN A 480 -8.23 22.37 -3.13
CA GLN A 480 -8.21 21.59 -1.89
C GLN A 480 -8.09 20.08 -2.17
N ALA A 481 -8.84 19.58 -3.17
CA ALA A 481 -8.72 18.20 -3.61
C ALA A 481 -7.29 17.87 -4.06
N GLY A 482 -6.66 18.73 -4.87
CA GLY A 482 -5.27 18.54 -5.31
C GLY A 482 -4.26 18.52 -4.15
N LEU A 483 -4.45 19.38 -3.13
CA LEU A 483 -3.61 19.38 -1.92
C LEU A 483 -3.83 18.13 -1.07
N LEU A 484 -5.08 17.70 -0.91
CA LEU A 484 -5.40 16.50 -0.15
C LEU A 484 -4.79 15.25 -0.81
N TYR A 485 -4.94 15.10 -2.15
CA TYR A 485 -4.30 13.99 -2.86
C TYR A 485 -2.78 13.99 -2.72
N THR A 486 -2.13 15.15 -2.72
CA THR A 486 -0.68 15.25 -2.46
C THR A 486 -0.30 14.65 -1.10
N LYS A 487 -1.14 14.84 -0.07
CA LYS A 487 -0.89 14.31 1.28
C LYS A 487 -1.19 12.81 1.40
N VAL A 488 -2.27 12.32 0.79
CA VAL A 488 -2.71 10.93 0.98
C VAL A 488 -2.06 9.94 0.00
N LEU A 489 -1.63 10.40 -1.20
CA LEU A 489 -0.98 9.58 -2.23
C LEU A 489 0.55 9.72 -2.26
N ARG A 490 1.13 10.37 -1.25
CA ARG A 490 2.58 10.46 -1.12
C ARG A 490 3.22 9.07 -0.95
N GLU A 491 4.42 8.93 -1.40
CA GLU A 491 5.24 7.75 -1.13
C GLU A 491 5.47 7.57 0.37
N PRO A 492 5.69 6.32 0.83
CA PRO A 492 6.02 6.07 2.23
C PRO A 492 7.30 6.80 2.66
N THR A 493 7.23 7.48 3.79
CA THR A 493 8.38 8.15 4.41
C THR A 493 9.06 7.26 5.46
N PRO A 494 10.26 7.61 5.95
CA PRO A 494 10.88 6.94 7.09
C PRO A 494 9.96 6.83 8.30
N HIS A 495 9.18 7.88 8.55
CA HIS A 495 8.18 7.90 9.62
C HIS A 495 7.12 6.80 9.48
N ASP A 496 6.57 6.58 8.26
CA ASP A 496 5.57 5.53 8.03
C ASP A 496 6.13 4.14 8.33
N TRP A 497 7.37 3.87 7.91
CA TRP A 497 8.06 2.61 8.23
C TRP A 497 8.32 2.46 9.72
N ALA A 498 8.72 3.54 10.39
CA ALA A 498 8.94 3.54 11.84
C ALA A 498 7.63 3.31 12.61
N GLU A 499 6.52 3.91 12.19
CA GLU A 499 5.23 3.78 12.85
C GLU A 499 4.60 2.39 12.63
N SER A 500 4.44 1.97 11.37
CA SER A 500 3.76 0.70 11.04
C SER A 500 4.23 0.10 9.70
N PRO A 501 5.21 -0.82 9.73
CA PRO A 501 5.65 -1.51 8.50
C PRO A 501 4.52 -2.26 7.79
N VAL A 502 3.59 -2.88 8.52
CA VAL A 502 2.49 -3.64 7.92
C VAL A 502 1.49 -2.74 7.19
N GLU A 503 1.18 -1.58 7.74
CA GLU A 503 0.32 -0.60 7.08
C GLU A 503 1.00 -0.04 5.82
N THR A 504 2.29 0.29 5.92
CA THR A 504 3.09 0.76 4.79
C THR A 504 3.15 -0.28 3.66
N LEU A 505 3.39 -1.54 3.99
CA LEU A 505 3.34 -2.65 3.02
C LEU A 505 1.94 -2.81 2.42
N THR A 506 0.89 -2.59 3.20
CA THR A 506 -0.49 -2.68 2.72
C THR A 506 -0.78 -1.61 1.67
N VAL A 507 -0.35 -0.38 1.88
CA VAL A 507 -0.48 0.71 0.89
C VAL A 507 0.29 0.37 -0.39
N LEU A 508 1.52 -0.13 -0.28
CA LEU A 508 2.35 -0.49 -1.44
C LEU A 508 1.78 -1.69 -2.23
N THR A 509 1.09 -2.62 -1.56
CA THR A 509 0.56 -3.84 -2.19
C THR A 509 -0.92 -3.75 -2.59
N THR A 510 -1.62 -2.68 -2.23
CA THR A 510 -3.06 -2.53 -2.54
C THR A 510 -3.27 -1.57 -3.70
N PRO A 511 -3.86 -2.01 -4.82
CA PRO A 511 -4.10 -1.15 -5.97
C PRO A 511 -5.07 -0.01 -5.67
N HIS A 512 -4.65 1.24 -5.97
CA HIS A 512 -5.48 2.43 -5.87
C HIS A 512 -5.24 3.44 -7.03
N ALA A 513 -4.90 2.90 -8.20
CA ALA A 513 -4.68 3.67 -9.44
C ALA A 513 -5.74 4.74 -9.75
N PRO A 514 -7.07 4.50 -9.55
CA PRO A 514 -8.08 5.53 -9.81
C PRO A 514 -7.93 6.83 -8.98
N ALA A 515 -7.25 6.79 -7.84
CA ALA A 515 -6.96 7.99 -7.07
C ALA A 515 -5.86 8.83 -7.73
N PHE A 516 -4.80 8.18 -8.24
CA PHE A 516 -3.76 8.85 -9.02
C PHE A 516 -4.29 9.43 -10.32
N GLU A 517 -5.15 8.68 -11.05
CA GLU A 517 -5.80 9.15 -12.27
C GLU A 517 -6.60 10.44 -12.01
N ARG A 518 -7.37 10.47 -10.93
CA ARG A 518 -8.13 11.66 -10.56
C ARG A 518 -7.22 12.82 -10.17
N TRP A 519 -6.16 12.56 -9.41
CA TRP A 519 -5.18 13.59 -9.03
C TRP A 519 -4.48 14.18 -10.27
N MET A 520 -4.09 13.34 -11.23
CA MET A 520 -3.52 13.80 -12.50
C MET A 520 -4.52 14.66 -13.29
N MET A 521 -5.80 14.26 -13.37
CA MET A 521 -6.84 15.06 -14.01
C MET A 521 -6.98 16.44 -13.38
N ILE A 522 -6.95 16.52 -12.04
CA ILE A 522 -6.99 17.80 -11.31
C ILE A 522 -5.79 18.68 -11.70
N ALA A 523 -4.59 18.11 -11.82
CA ALA A 523 -3.40 18.85 -12.21
C ALA A 523 -3.54 19.39 -13.66
N LEU A 524 -4.05 18.57 -14.60
CA LEU A 524 -4.32 18.98 -15.97
C LEU A 524 -5.38 20.09 -16.08
N ASP A 525 -6.48 19.96 -15.34
CA ASP A 525 -7.55 20.99 -15.31
C ASP A 525 -7.01 22.33 -14.80
N ARG A 526 -5.99 22.29 -13.93
CA ARG A 526 -5.30 23.46 -13.40
C ARG A 526 -4.15 23.96 -14.28
N LYS A 527 -3.88 23.29 -15.39
CA LYS A 527 -2.75 23.55 -16.30
C LYS A 527 -1.36 23.37 -15.63
N GLU A 528 -1.30 22.53 -14.61
CA GLU A 528 -0.06 22.13 -13.91
C GLU A 528 0.54 20.90 -14.63
N THR A 529 1.01 21.09 -15.88
CA THR A 529 1.41 19.98 -16.78
C THR A 529 2.58 19.17 -16.25
N ASP A 530 3.59 19.82 -15.66
CA ASP A 530 4.75 19.13 -15.05
C ASP A 530 4.32 18.27 -13.86
N LYS A 531 3.40 18.79 -13.05
CA LYS A 531 2.83 18.04 -11.94
C LYS A 531 2.01 16.84 -12.46
N ALA A 532 1.26 17.01 -13.54
CA ALA A 532 0.50 15.92 -14.15
C ALA A 532 1.43 14.81 -14.66
N LEU A 533 2.55 15.15 -15.28
CA LEU A 533 3.58 14.21 -15.72
C LEU A 533 4.19 13.47 -14.52
N ARG A 534 4.59 14.16 -13.46
CA ARG A 534 5.11 13.53 -12.22
C ARG A 534 4.10 12.56 -11.60
N ILE A 535 2.81 12.95 -11.56
CA ILE A 535 1.75 12.07 -11.04
C ILE A 535 1.59 10.84 -11.94
N SER A 536 1.73 10.97 -13.26
CA SER A 536 1.66 9.84 -14.16
C SER A 536 2.81 8.84 -13.94
N GLU A 537 4.00 9.32 -13.66
CA GLU A 537 5.15 8.46 -13.31
C GLU A 537 4.96 7.80 -11.94
N ALA A 538 4.41 8.52 -10.96
CA ALA A 538 4.02 7.92 -9.68
C ALA A 538 2.95 6.84 -9.86
N LEU A 539 1.99 7.03 -10.77
CA LEU A 539 1.00 6.00 -11.13
C LEU A 539 1.65 4.76 -11.75
N ARG A 540 2.64 4.92 -12.65
CA ARG A 540 3.39 3.80 -13.24
C ARG A 540 4.15 3.03 -12.18
N ARG A 541 4.86 3.74 -11.30
CA ARG A 541 5.57 3.15 -10.15
C ARG A 541 4.61 2.41 -9.22
N HIS A 542 3.46 2.99 -8.91
CA HIS A 542 2.42 2.34 -8.12
C HIS A 542 1.93 1.04 -8.78
N ARG A 543 1.65 1.05 -10.09
CA ARG A 543 1.26 -0.18 -10.83
C ARG A 543 2.35 -1.24 -10.79
N PHE A 544 3.61 -0.86 -10.88
CA PHE A 544 4.74 -1.78 -10.78
C PHE A 544 4.84 -2.37 -9.37
N TYR A 545 4.84 -1.54 -8.34
CA TYR A 545 4.97 -2.00 -6.94
C TYR A 545 3.81 -2.89 -6.50
N THR A 546 2.59 -2.55 -6.84
CA THR A 546 1.42 -3.38 -6.48
C THR A 546 1.42 -4.76 -7.14
N SER A 547 2.20 -4.94 -8.21
CA SER A 547 2.38 -6.23 -8.89
C SER A 547 3.49 -7.09 -8.29
N LEU A 548 4.35 -6.51 -7.45
CA LEU A 548 5.48 -7.19 -6.82
C LEU A 548 5.12 -7.68 -5.41
N SER A 549 5.74 -8.78 -5.00
CA SER A 549 5.67 -9.23 -3.61
C SER A 549 6.22 -8.14 -2.68
N LEU A 550 5.59 -7.95 -1.52
CA LEU A 550 5.97 -6.92 -0.55
C LEU A 550 6.05 -5.49 -1.17
N GLY A 551 5.25 -5.23 -2.21
CA GLY A 551 5.20 -3.89 -2.81
C GLY A 551 6.55 -3.41 -3.35
N GLY A 552 7.38 -4.29 -3.88
CA GLY A 552 8.69 -3.96 -4.40
C GLY A 552 9.77 -3.68 -3.35
N ARG A 553 9.47 -3.85 -2.05
CA ARG A 553 10.42 -3.53 -0.98
C ARG A 553 11.73 -4.33 -1.07
N ILE A 554 11.65 -5.63 -1.37
CA ILE A 554 12.86 -6.47 -1.55
C ILE A 554 13.71 -5.96 -2.70
N LEU A 555 13.08 -5.56 -3.80
CA LEU A 555 13.76 -4.97 -4.95
C LEU A 555 14.51 -3.68 -4.54
N ASN A 556 13.84 -2.76 -3.87
CA ASN A 556 14.44 -1.49 -3.45
C ASN A 556 15.57 -1.69 -2.42
N LEU A 557 15.42 -2.61 -1.46
CA LEU A 557 16.49 -2.97 -0.53
C LEU A 557 17.71 -3.57 -1.25
N ARG A 558 17.47 -4.43 -2.25
CA ARG A 558 18.56 -4.97 -3.08
C ARG A 558 19.26 -3.86 -3.85
N TRP A 559 18.51 -2.92 -4.43
CA TRP A 559 19.08 -1.76 -5.11
C TRP A 559 19.91 -0.90 -4.16
N ALA A 560 19.37 -0.57 -2.99
CA ALA A 560 20.09 0.18 -1.96
C ALA A 560 21.43 -0.49 -1.59
N LEU A 561 21.45 -1.82 -1.42
CA LEU A 561 22.60 -2.56 -0.95
C LEU A 561 23.64 -2.87 -2.03
N GLU A 562 23.23 -3.14 -3.26
CA GLU A 562 24.07 -3.76 -4.29
C GLU A 562 24.14 -3.00 -5.62
N ALA A 563 23.23 -2.08 -5.94
CA ALA A 563 23.32 -1.32 -7.19
C ALA A 563 24.64 -0.52 -7.26
N PRO A 564 25.19 -0.25 -8.45
CA PRO A 564 26.28 0.68 -8.62
C PRO A 564 26.04 2.01 -7.92
N SER A 565 27.09 2.61 -7.35
CA SER A 565 26.96 3.87 -6.60
C SER A 565 26.42 5.00 -7.46
N GLU A 566 26.70 4.97 -8.74
CA GLU A 566 26.26 5.94 -9.74
C GLU A 566 24.73 5.96 -9.94
N LEU A 567 24.05 4.89 -9.56
CA LEU A 567 22.57 4.79 -9.62
C LEU A 567 21.88 5.24 -8.35
N LEU A 568 22.64 5.53 -7.29
CA LEU A 568 22.05 5.87 -5.99
C LEU A 568 22.06 7.37 -5.76
N PRO A 569 20.92 7.94 -5.35
CA PRO A 569 20.89 9.25 -4.71
C PRO A 569 21.81 9.28 -3.48
N GLU A 570 22.27 10.46 -3.12
CA GLU A 570 23.20 10.66 -2.00
C GLU A 570 22.66 10.06 -0.67
N ASP A 571 21.38 10.28 -0.38
CA ASP A 571 20.71 9.75 0.81
C ASP A 571 20.69 8.21 0.82
N ALA A 572 20.44 7.59 -0.33
CA ALA A 572 20.46 6.12 -0.45
C ALA A 572 21.87 5.55 -0.32
N ALA A 573 22.90 6.30 -0.74
CA ALA A 573 24.29 5.90 -0.55
C ALA A 573 24.69 5.94 0.94
N LEU A 574 24.24 6.93 1.69
CA LEU A 574 24.40 6.99 3.16
C LEU A 574 23.66 5.83 3.84
N GLN A 575 22.41 5.59 3.46
CA GLN A 575 21.59 4.49 4.00
C GLN A 575 22.23 3.12 3.72
N ARG A 576 22.90 2.94 2.56
CA ARG A 576 23.65 1.71 2.26
C ARG A 576 24.68 1.40 3.33
N GLN A 577 25.41 2.42 3.83
CA GLN A 577 26.41 2.21 4.87
C GLN A 577 25.75 1.76 6.18
N GLU A 578 24.68 2.43 6.58
CA GLU A 578 23.92 2.05 7.78
C GLU A 578 23.39 0.61 7.70
N PHE A 579 22.86 0.20 6.55
CA PHE A 579 22.40 -1.18 6.34
C PHE A 579 23.55 -2.20 6.44
N ARG A 580 24.73 -1.89 5.91
CA ARG A 580 25.89 -2.77 5.99
C ARG A 580 26.39 -2.93 7.43
N ASP A 581 26.37 -1.87 8.21
CA ASP A 581 26.76 -1.87 9.61
C ASP A 581 25.76 -2.66 10.47
N ARG A 582 24.47 -2.53 10.18
CA ARG A 582 23.39 -3.22 10.91
C ARG A 582 23.22 -4.69 10.50
N TYR A 583 23.55 -5.02 9.25
CA TYR A 583 23.46 -6.38 8.70
C TYR A 583 24.82 -6.87 8.19
N PRO A 584 25.83 -7.03 9.06
CA PRO A 584 27.20 -7.39 8.65
C PRO A 584 27.27 -8.74 7.94
N SER A 585 26.34 -9.65 8.22
CA SER A 585 26.25 -10.94 7.53
C SER A 585 25.91 -10.78 6.04
N PHE A 586 25.05 -9.82 5.68
CA PHE A 586 24.75 -9.51 4.29
C PHE A 586 25.99 -8.92 3.58
N ALA A 587 26.63 -7.94 4.20
CA ALA A 587 27.83 -7.31 3.66
C ALA A 587 28.95 -8.33 3.37
N LYS A 588 29.18 -9.27 4.30
CA LYS A 588 30.15 -10.36 4.13
C LYS A 588 29.79 -11.28 2.97
N LEU A 589 28.51 -11.68 2.86
CA LEU A 589 28.05 -12.54 1.75
C LEU A 589 28.17 -11.82 0.39
N SER A 590 27.80 -10.54 0.32
CA SER A 590 27.94 -9.72 -0.90
C SER A 590 29.41 -9.64 -1.33
N GLN A 591 30.33 -9.41 -0.40
CA GLN A 591 31.77 -9.41 -0.67
C GLN A 591 32.25 -10.77 -1.19
N GLN A 592 31.81 -11.87 -0.59
CA GLN A 592 32.16 -13.24 -1.04
C GLN A 592 31.64 -13.49 -2.46
N VAL A 593 30.41 -13.09 -2.78
CA VAL A 593 29.84 -13.19 -4.14
C VAL A 593 30.69 -12.40 -5.12
N GLY A 594 31.10 -11.17 -4.78
CA GLY A 594 31.98 -10.34 -5.61
C GLY A 594 33.33 -11.03 -5.90
N GLN A 595 33.96 -11.61 -4.87
CA GLN A 595 35.25 -12.36 -5.05
C GLN A 595 35.09 -13.62 -5.93
N MET A 596 34.01 -14.37 -5.74
CA MET A 596 33.75 -15.56 -6.57
C MET A 596 33.48 -15.17 -8.02
N ARG A 597 32.77 -14.06 -8.26
CA ARG A 597 32.54 -13.53 -9.61
C ARG A 597 33.84 -13.08 -10.28
N ALA A 598 34.72 -12.37 -9.57
CA ALA A 598 36.01 -11.97 -10.08
C ALA A 598 36.83 -13.19 -10.55
N ARG A 599 36.86 -14.22 -9.73
CA ARG A 599 37.54 -15.49 -10.12
C ARG A 599 36.88 -16.16 -11.34
N LEU A 600 35.52 -16.18 -11.41
CA LEU A 600 34.83 -16.71 -12.59
C LEU A 600 35.12 -15.92 -13.86
N SER A 601 35.38 -14.62 -13.78
CA SER A 601 35.68 -13.77 -14.93
C SER A 601 37.09 -14.03 -15.49
N GLU A 602 37.99 -14.56 -14.68
CA GLU A 602 39.36 -14.94 -15.09
C GLU A 602 39.42 -16.31 -15.76
N LEU A 603 38.38 -17.16 -15.55
CA LEU A 603 38.37 -18.51 -16.11
C LEU A 603 37.84 -18.51 -17.55
N PRO A 604 38.39 -19.36 -18.45
CA PRO A 604 37.85 -19.54 -19.79
C PRO A 604 36.42 -20.05 -19.74
N VAL A 605 35.58 -19.55 -20.65
CA VAL A 605 34.13 -19.85 -20.65
C VAL A 605 33.87 -21.28 -21.18
N ASN A 606 34.63 -21.68 -22.18
CA ASN A 606 34.50 -22.98 -22.87
C ASN A 606 35.87 -23.71 -22.81
N ASP A 607 36.17 -24.28 -21.66
CA ASP A 607 37.38 -25.11 -21.50
C ASP A 607 36.94 -26.58 -21.37
N ASP A 608 37.65 -27.44 -22.07
CA ASP A 608 37.45 -28.87 -22.01
C ASP A 608 38.16 -29.52 -20.83
N ASP A 609 39.03 -28.76 -20.13
CA ASP A 609 39.74 -29.24 -18.95
C ASP A 609 38.76 -29.57 -17.81
N PRO A 610 38.72 -30.81 -17.34
CA PRO A 610 37.86 -31.25 -16.26
C PRO A 610 38.04 -30.46 -14.94
N ASP A 611 39.27 -30.01 -14.66
CA ASP A 611 39.58 -29.28 -13.43
C ASP A 611 39.03 -27.85 -13.51
N VAL A 612 39.13 -27.19 -14.66
CA VAL A 612 38.53 -25.88 -14.90
C VAL A 612 37.01 -25.94 -14.79
N ARG A 613 36.36 -26.94 -15.41
CA ARG A 613 34.91 -27.17 -15.31
C ARG A 613 34.48 -27.40 -13.87
N LYS A 614 35.23 -28.18 -13.11
CA LYS A 614 34.97 -28.42 -11.68
C LYS A 614 35.02 -27.11 -10.88
N GLN A 615 36.07 -26.32 -11.10
CA GLN A 615 36.25 -25.02 -10.43
C GLN A 615 35.11 -24.07 -10.75
N ILE A 616 34.71 -23.96 -12.03
CA ILE A 616 33.51 -23.15 -12.43
C ILE A 616 32.26 -23.62 -11.68
N THR A 617 32.03 -24.95 -11.62
CA THR A 617 30.86 -25.51 -10.95
C THR A 617 30.88 -25.24 -9.45
N GLU A 618 32.02 -25.33 -8.80
CA GLU A 618 32.17 -25.04 -7.37
C GLU A 618 31.91 -23.55 -7.07
N LEU A 619 32.45 -22.63 -7.87
CA LEU A 619 32.22 -21.20 -7.73
C LEU A 619 30.73 -20.84 -7.95
N GLN A 620 30.10 -21.41 -8.97
CA GLN A 620 28.67 -21.21 -9.23
C GLN A 620 27.81 -21.71 -8.08
N ARG A 621 28.11 -22.87 -7.50
CA ARG A 621 27.42 -23.40 -6.32
C ARG A 621 27.61 -22.50 -5.10
N GLY A 622 28.84 -21.98 -4.92
CA GLY A 622 29.15 -21.03 -3.85
C GLY A 622 28.30 -19.76 -3.95
N ILE A 623 28.21 -19.17 -5.15
CA ILE A 623 27.37 -17.98 -5.40
C ILE A 623 25.88 -18.27 -5.18
N GLN A 624 25.39 -19.44 -5.61
CA GLN A 624 24.00 -19.83 -5.38
C GLN A 624 23.66 -19.94 -3.89
N ASN A 625 24.54 -20.56 -3.09
CA ASN A 625 24.33 -20.70 -1.65
C ASN A 625 24.41 -19.35 -0.93
N ALA A 626 25.35 -18.49 -1.29
CA ALA A 626 25.45 -17.13 -0.77
C ALA A 626 24.20 -16.30 -1.14
N GLY A 627 23.78 -16.35 -2.40
CA GLY A 627 22.59 -15.65 -2.88
C GLY A 627 21.33 -16.06 -2.14
N SER A 628 21.12 -17.35 -1.88
CA SER A 628 19.98 -17.83 -1.08
C SER A 628 20.02 -17.36 0.38
N SER A 629 21.21 -17.18 0.93
CA SER A 629 21.36 -16.63 2.29
C SER A 629 21.11 -15.12 2.32
N MET A 630 21.57 -14.38 1.31
CA MET A 630 21.31 -12.95 1.14
C MET A 630 19.82 -12.67 1.01
N GLU A 631 19.10 -13.47 0.22
CA GLU A 631 17.66 -13.36 0.06
C GLU A 631 16.88 -13.51 1.38
N ARG A 632 17.26 -14.47 2.21
CA ARG A 632 16.65 -14.63 3.55
C ARG A 632 16.83 -13.38 4.42
N ILE A 633 18.01 -12.76 4.35
CA ILE A 633 18.27 -11.51 5.08
C ILE A 633 17.41 -10.37 4.51
N LEU A 634 17.31 -10.25 3.18
CA LEU A 634 16.46 -9.25 2.53
C LEU A 634 14.98 -9.39 2.93
N HIS A 635 14.45 -10.61 3.04
CA HIS A 635 13.09 -10.83 3.52
C HIS A 635 12.90 -10.38 4.98
N ALA A 636 13.87 -10.65 5.84
CA ALA A 636 13.82 -10.17 7.22
C ALA A 636 13.88 -8.64 7.30
N MET A 637 14.75 -8.00 6.50
CA MET A 637 14.84 -6.55 6.38
C MET A 637 13.54 -5.94 5.84
N ALA A 638 12.89 -6.59 4.88
CA ALA A 638 11.67 -6.10 4.27
C ALA A 638 10.50 -5.95 5.26
N LEU A 639 10.50 -6.71 6.34
CA LEU A 639 9.51 -6.64 7.42
C LEU A 639 9.98 -5.82 8.63
N SER A 640 11.16 -5.22 8.57
CA SER A 640 11.67 -4.35 9.63
C SER A 640 11.08 -2.93 9.54
N ARG A 641 11.34 -2.13 10.57
CA ARG A 641 10.97 -0.69 10.64
C ARG A 641 11.94 0.21 9.89
N GLU A 642 12.93 -0.36 9.24
CA GLU A 642 13.91 0.43 8.53
C GLU A 642 13.32 1.01 7.26
N ALA A 643 13.48 2.30 7.07
CA ALA A 643 13.08 2.97 5.85
C ALA A 643 13.89 2.42 4.66
N SER A 644 13.30 2.43 3.49
CA SER A 644 14.01 2.33 2.22
C SER A 644 13.28 3.19 1.20
N GLU A 645 14.05 3.99 0.50
CA GLU A 645 13.50 4.78 -0.58
C GLU A 645 13.11 3.89 -1.77
N PRO A 646 12.10 4.30 -2.55
CA PRO A 646 11.75 3.65 -3.81
C PRO A 646 12.80 4.02 -4.87
N LEU A 647 13.81 3.16 -5.07
CA LEU A 647 14.95 3.41 -5.95
C LEU A 647 14.70 3.02 -7.42
N PHE A 648 13.84 2.02 -7.68
CA PHE A 648 13.56 1.56 -9.03
C PHE A 648 12.04 1.43 -9.31
N PRO A 649 11.52 1.99 -10.41
CA PRO A 649 12.16 2.93 -11.34
C PRO A 649 12.54 4.24 -10.65
N PRO A 650 13.65 4.90 -11.04
CA PRO A 650 14.03 6.18 -10.46
C PRO A 650 12.95 7.25 -10.65
N SER A 651 12.90 8.24 -9.77
CA SER A 651 12.04 9.40 -9.93
C SER A 651 12.88 10.57 -10.41
N ILE A 652 12.59 11.04 -11.61
CA ILE A 652 13.21 12.26 -12.16
C ILE A 652 12.12 13.22 -12.64
N ASP A 653 12.38 14.49 -12.63
CA ASP A 653 11.46 15.50 -13.12
C ASP A 653 11.66 15.78 -14.63
N ALA A 654 10.73 16.52 -15.22
CA ALA A 654 10.78 16.85 -16.63
C ALA A 654 12.03 17.64 -17.01
N THR A 655 12.50 18.53 -16.14
CA THR A 655 13.70 19.35 -16.35
C THR A 655 14.94 18.49 -16.45
N THR A 656 15.12 17.57 -15.51
CA THR A 656 16.24 16.59 -15.53
C THR A 656 16.23 15.72 -16.79
N VAL A 657 15.03 15.32 -17.26
CA VAL A 657 14.92 14.59 -18.54
C VAL A 657 15.37 15.46 -19.69
N GLN A 658 14.90 16.70 -19.76
CA GLN A 658 15.25 17.64 -20.83
C GLN A 658 16.76 17.94 -20.88
N GLU A 659 17.42 18.06 -19.74
CA GLU A 659 18.88 18.26 -19.62
C GLU A 659 19.69 17.05 -20.16
N LYS A 660 19.12 15.85 -20.07
CA LYS A 660 19.77 14.61 -20.56
C LYS A 660 19.47 14.30 -22.03
N LEU A 661 18.49 14.97 -22.63
CA LEU A 661 18.16 14.79 -24.04
C LEU A 661 19.12 15.57 -24.93
N THR A 662 19.55 14.93 -26.04
CA THR A 662 20.28 15.62 -27.11
C THR A 662 19.33 16.40 -28.03
N PRO A 663 19.81 17.40 -28.81
CA PRO A 663 18.96 18.19 -29.68
C PRO A 663 18.14 17.38 -30.70
N ASP A 664 18.67 16.24 -31.11
CA ASP A 664 18.09 15.31 -32.07
C ASP A 664 17.13 14.28 -31.46
N GLN A 665 16.82 14.37 -30.15
CA GLN A 665 15.94 13.43 -29.45
C GLN A 665 14.61 14.07 -29.05
N ARG A 666 13.54 13.29 -29.12
CA ARG A 666 12.21 13.63 -28.59
C ARG A 666 11.64 12.47 -27.82
N VAL A 667 11.04 12.75 -26.64
CA VAL A 667 10.35 11.75 -25.83
C VAL A 667 8.85 12.01 -25.87
N ILE A 668 8.05 11.00 -26.19
CA ILE A 668 6.59 11.06 -26.06
C ILE A 668 6.15 10.08 -24.97
N VAL A 669 5.48 10.62 -23.95
CA VAL A 669 4.90 9.84 -22.84
C VAL A 669 3.39 9.79 -23.01
N TYR A 670 2.83 8.61 -23.15
CA TYR A 670 1.38 8.39 -23.20
C TYR A 670 0.88 7.92 -21.84
N VAL A 671 -0.25 8.43 -21.40
CA VAL A 671 -0.90 8.04 -20.13
C VAL A 671 -2.36 7.75 -20.36
N SER A 672 -2.77 6.52 -20.12
CA SER A 672 -4.15 6.07 -20.27
C SER A 672 -4.84 6.01 -18.90
N THR A 673 -5.96 6.72 -18.82
CA THR A 673 -6.89 6.65 -17.67
C THR A 673 -8.14 5.87 -18.10
N SER A 674 -9.04 5.63 -17.15
CA SER A 674 -10.33 4.98 -17.42
C SER A 674 -11.18 5.68 -18.48
N GLY A 675 -11.03 7.00 -18.66
CA GLY A 675 -11.86 7.82 -19.57
C GLY A 675 -11.13 8.51 -20.72
N SER A 676 -9.80 8.64 -20.65
CA SER A 676 -9.04 9.45 -21.60
C SER A 676 -7.60 8.96 -21.73
N THR A 677 -6.96 9.27 -22.85
CA THR A 677 -5.51 9.11 -23.01
C THR A 677 -4.89 10.49 -23.21
N PHE A 678 -3.77 10.74 -22.59
CA PHE A 678 -3.00 11.99 -22.71
C PHE A 678 -1.62 11.68 -23.25
N ALA A 679 -1.04 12.64 -23.92
CA ALA A 679 0.34 12.60 -24.37
C ALA A 679 1.10 13.83 -23.86
N PHE A 680 2.36 13.61 -23.51
CA PHE A 680 3.33 14.65 -23.15
C PHE A 680 4.54 14.46 -24.05
N MET A 681 4.98 15.51 -24.72
CA MET A 681 6.17 15.47 -25.57
C MET A 681 7.23 16.40 -24.99
N LEU A 682 8.41 15.86 -24.77
CA LEU A 682 9.57 16.57 -24.28
C LEU A 682 10.67 16.55 -25.32
N GLY A 683 11.25 17.70 -25.61
CA GLY A 683 12.52 17.89 -26.26
C GLY A 683 13.43 18.71 -25.34
N PRO A 684 14.70 18.94 -25.68
CA PRO A 684 15.64 19.66 -24.80
C PRO A 684 15.11 21.01 -24.32
N GLU A 685 14.41 21.75 -25.19
CA GLU A 685 13.89 23.10 -24.89
C GLU A 685 12.37 23.17 -24.91
N ASN A 686 11.68 22.16 -25.44
CA ASN A 686 10.25 22.19 -25.70
C ASN A 686 9.51 21.16 -24.85
N TYR A 687 8.38 21.58 -24.30
CA TYR A 687 7.48 20.71 -23.56
C TYR A 687 6.03 21.03 -23.95
N THR A 688 5.27 20.03 -24.37
CA THR A 688 3.87 20.18 -24.75
C THR A 688 3.05 18.98 -24.32
N SER A 689 1.74 19.17 -24.17
CA SER A 689 0.82 18.09 -23.83
C SER A 689 -0.51 18.24 -24.57
N TRP A 690 -1.14 17.11 -24.88
CA TRP A 690 -2.46 17.09 -25.52
C TRP A 690 -3.28 15.89 -25.07
N LYS A 691 -4.58 15.99 -25.30
CA LYS A 691 -5.54 14.93 -25.05
C LYS A 691 -5.85 14.18 -26.34
N LEU A 692 -5.72 12.87 -26.29
CA LEU A 692 -6.11 11.96 -27.36
C LEU A 692 -7.62 11.65 -27.28
N ARG A 693 -8.14 11.05 -28.35
CA ARG A 693 -9.51 10.53 -28.38
C ARG A 693 -9.70 9.42 -27.35
N SER A 694 -10.96 8.99 -27.20
CA SER A 694 -11.29 7.99 -26.16
C SER A 694 -10.46 6.70 -26.31
N PRO A 695 -10.04 6.06 -25.20
CA PRO A 695 -9.27 4.82 -25.23
C PRO A 695 -9.91 3.70 -26.04
N GLY A 696 -11.25 3.63 -26.05
CA GLY A 696 -11.99 2.63 -26.82
C GLY A 696 -11.90 2.82 -28.34
N ARG A 697 -11.81 4.07 -28.83
CA ARG A 697 -11.59 4.35 -30.25
C ARG A 697 -10.16 4.00 -30.65
N LEU A 698 -9.20 4.43 -29.85
CA LEU A 698 -7.79 4.13 -30.06
C LEU A 698 -7.56 2.61 -30.14
N ARG A 699 -8.15 1.84 -29.21
CA ARG A 699 -8.11 0.39 -29.22
C ARG A 699 -8.67 -0.21 -30.50
N ARG A 700 -9.82 0.26 -30.98
CA ARG A 700 -10.41 -0.24 -32.25
C ARG A 700 -9.51 0.01 -33.45
N ASN A 701 -8.91 1.20 -33.55
CA ASN A 701 -8.03 1.54 -34.66
C ASN A 701 -6.74 0.72 -34.63
N ILE A 702 -6.13 0.52 -33.45
CA ILE A 702 -4.95 -0.33 -33.28
C ILE A 702 -5.29 -1.78 -33.64
N SER A 703 -6.42 -2.31 -33.13
CA SER A 703 -6.84 -3.67 -33.45
C SER A 703 -7.14 -3.86 -34.93
N LYS A 704 -7.67 -2.82 -35.60
CA LYS A 704 -7.88 -2.85 -37.06
C LYS A 704 -6.53 -2.88 -37.77
N MET A 705 -5.61 -1.99 -37.48
CA MET A 705 -4.28 -1.95 -38.07
C MET A 705 -3.56 -3.30 -37.93
N LEU A 706 -3.52 -3.86 -36.72
CA LEU A 706 -2.87 -5.15 -36.45
C LEU A 706 -3.50 -6.29 -37.29
N ARG A 707 -4.83 -6.32 -37.46
CA ARG A 707 -5.48 -7.29 -38.33
C ARG A 707 -5.14 -7.08 -39.78
N ASP A 708 -5.17 -5.83 -40.26
CA ASP A 708 -4.82 -5.50 -41.63
C ASP A 708 -3.35 -5.83 -41.93
N MET A 709 -2.47 -5.82 -40.92
CA MET A 709 -1.08 -6.28 -41.00
C MET A 709 -0.91 -7.81 -40.91
N GLY A 710 -1.98 -8.59 -40.71
CA GLY A 710 -1.93 -10.05 -40.69
C GLY A 710 -1.89 -10.68 -39.28
N HIS A 711 -2.14 -9.95 -38.23
CA HIS A 711 -2.25 -10.46 -36.87
C HIS A 711 -3.68 -10.91 -36.59
N PHE A 712 -3.98 -12.18 -36.87
CA PHE A 712 -5.30 -12.76 -36.69
C PHE A 712 -5.40 -13.52 -35.36
N ASP A 713 -6.63 -13.60 -34.83
CA ASP A 713 -6.99 -14.29 -33.57
C ASP A 713 -6.54 -15.76 -33.46
N ARG A 714 -6.19 -16.41 -34.58
CA ARG A 714 -5.83 -17.84 -34.64
C ARG A 714 -4.46 -18.10 -35.24
N ASN A 715 -3.58 -17.12 -35.33
CA ASN A 715 -2.27 -17.28 -35.96
C ASN A 715 -2.32 -17.94 -37.34
N GLN A 716 -3.29 -17.56 -38.18
CA GLN A 716 -3.45 -18.11 -39.51
C GLN A 716 -2.28 -17.70 -40.40
N PRO A 717 -1.71 -18.60 -41.19
CA PRO A 717 -0.68 -18.23 -42.16
C PRO A 717 -1.17 -17.22 -43.17
N LEU A 718 -0.32 -16.24 -43.54
CA LEU A 718 -0.57 -15.22 -44.50
C LEU A 718 -0.37 -15.75 -45.94
N GLY A 719 -1.29 -15.39 -46.85
CA GLY A 719 -1.14 -15.68 -48.26
C GLY A 719 -0.62 -14.48 -49.03
N LEU A 720 -0.45 -14.68 -50.38
CA LEU A 720 0.05 -13.64 -51.27
C LEU A 720 -0.79 -12.36 -51.21
N LYS A 721 -2.10 -12.47 -51.06
CA LYS A 721 -3.02 -11.34 -51.01
C LYS A 721 -2.80 -10.48 -49.77
N GLU A 722 -2.61 -11.11 -48.62
CA GLU A 722 -2.37 -10.41 -47.39
C GLU A 722 -0.99 -9.73 -47.41
N LEU A 723 0.05 -10.41 -47.88
CA LEU A 723 1.41 -9.88 -47.99
C LEU A 723 1.56 -8.75 -49.01
N SER A 724 0.72 -8.70 -50.01
CA SER A 724 0.72 -7.62 -51.02
C SER A 724 -0.26 -6.52 -50.67
N SER A 725 -0.90 -6.53 -49.50
CA SER A 725 -1.93 -5.56 -49.11
C SER A 725 -1.33 -4.33 -48.44
N ASP A 726 -1.69 -3.16 -48.90
CA ASP A 726 -1.34 -1.85 -48.33
C ASP A 726 -2.47 -1.25 -47.46
N THR A 727 -3.54 -2.01 -47.19
CA THR A 727 -4.73 -1.49 -46.48
C THR A 727 -4.43 -1.00 -45.06
N TRP A 728 -3.38 -1.53 -44.40
CA TRP A 728 -2.93 -1.11 -43.11
C TRP A 728 -2.30 0.30 -43.10
N LYS A 729 -1.71 0.77 -44.23
CA LYS A 729 -0.99 2.05 -44.34
C LYS A 729 -1.90 3.24 -44.03
N ALA A 730 -3.11 3.28 -44.57
CA ALA A 730 -4.05 4.37 -44.33
C ALA A 730 -4.47 4.42 -42.83
N THR A 731 -4.80 3.27 -42.24
CA THR A 731 -5.13 3.19 -40.80
C THR A 731 -3.93 3.59 -39.93
N SER A 732 -2.74 3.23 -40.33
CA SER A 732 -1.47 3.56 -39.67
C SER A 732 -1.18 5.07 -39.72
N ALA A 733 -1.36 5.71 -40.86
CA ALA A 733 -1.22 7.16 -41.02
C ALA A 733 -2.24 7.93 -40.14
N ASP A 734 -3.50 7.51 -40.17
CA ASP A 734 -4.54 8.09 -39.30
C ASP A 734 -4.18 7.97 -37.81
N LEU A 735 -3.64 6.82 -37.38
CA LEU A 735 -3.18 6.61 -36.01
C LEU A 735 -2.02 7.54 -35.68
N LEU A 736 -1.01 7.67 -36.55
CA LEU A 736 0.12 8.56 -36.32
C LEU A 736 -0.34 10.01 -36.15
N GLN A 737 -1.21 10.48 -37.02
CA GLN A 737 -1.79 11.82 -36.94
C GLN A 737 -2.56 12.04 -35.60
N GLU A 738 -3.32 11.04 -35.15
CA GLU A 738 -4.02 11.11 -33.88
C GLU A 738 -3.05 11.14 -32.70
N LEU A 739 -2.02 10.31 -32.69
CA LEU A 739 -1.05 10.16 -31.63
C LEU A 739 -0.11 11.37 -31.48
N THR A 740 0.18 12.07 -32.56
CA THR A 740 1.10 13.22 -32.60
C THR A 740 0.39 14.58 -32.73
N ALA A 741 -0.90 14.66 -32.38
CA ALA A 741 -1.68 15.88 -32.45
C ALA A 741 -1.69 16.51 -33.86
N LYS A 742 -1.63 15.69 -34.92
CA LYS A 742 -1.55 16.08 -36.34
C LYS A 742 -0.26 16.83 -36.68
N ALA A 743 0.87 16.38 -36.14
CA ALA A 743 2.17 16.91 -36.50
C ALA A 743 2.36 16.88 -38.03
N PRO A 744 2.78 17.98 -38.66
CA PRO A 744 3.06 18.00 -40.11
C PRO A 744 4.28 17.12 -40.41
N ALA A 745 4.40 16.69 -41.70
CA ALA A 745 5.55 15.89 -42.13
C ALA A 745 6.90 16.57 -41.84
N ALA A 746 6.97 17.89 -42.01
CA ALA A 746 8.19 18.67 -41.73
C ALA A 746 8.66 18.60 -40.24
N ALA A 747 7.75 18.38 -39.31
CA ALA A 747 8.15 18.22 -37.88
C ALA A 747 9.05 17.02 -37.65
N TRP A 748 9.02 16.02 -38.53
CA TRP A 748 9.88 14.84 -38.45
C TRP A 748 11.31 15.08 -38.98
N ASP A 749 11.58 16.26 -39.56
CA ASP A 749 12.93 16.67 -39.97
C ASP A 749 13.74 17.32 -38.80
N GLU A 750 13.05 17.65 -37.71
CA GLU A 750 13.65 18.37 -36.58
C GLU A 750 14.42 17.48 -35.61
N PHE A 751 14.33 16.17 -35.76
CA PHE A 751 14.97 15.22 -34.83
C PHE A 751 15.28 13.88 -35.53
N GLU A 752 16.18 13.10 -34.99
CA GLU A 752 16.61 11.82 -35.53
C GLU A 752 16.16 10.61 -34.66
N GLU A 753 15.75 10.82 -33.43
CA GLU A 753 15.35 9.74 -32.51
C GLU A 753 14.06 10.06 -31.78
N LEU A 754 13.12 9.12 -31.86
CA LEU A 754 11.86 9.13 -31.13
C LEU A 754 11.89 8.10 -30.00
N ILE A 755 11.72 8.56 -28.78
CA ILE A 755 11.67 7.73 -27.58
C ILE A 755 10.21 7.67 -27.12
N ILE A 756 9.67 6.47 -26.98
CA ILE A 756 8.26 6.26 -26.70
C ILE A 756 8.11 5.63 -25.31
N VAL A 757 7.31 6.26 -24.47
CA VAL A 757 6.87 5.71 -23.17
C VAL A 757 5.38 5.39 -23.31
N PRO A 758 5.03 4.16 -23.74
CA PRO A 758 3.64 3.80 -24.00
C PRO A 758 2.86 3.55 -22.72
N ASP A 759 1.54 3.54 -22.81
CA ASP A 759 0.64 3.07 -21.76
C ASP A 759 -0.58 2.36 -22.36
N GLY A 760 -1.13 1.42 -21.63
CA GLY A 760 -2.30 0.68 -22.04
C GLY A 760 -2.08 -0.08 -23.35
N ILE A 761 -3.06 -0.01 -24.25
CA ILE A 761 -3.03 -0.71 -25.53
C ILE A 761 -1.87 -0.28 -26.46
N LEU A 762 -1.26 0.88 -26.21
CA LEU A 762 -0.15 1.39 -27.01
C LEU A 762 1.12 0.54 -26.91
N TRP A 763 1.23 -0.31 -25.90
CA TRP A 763 2.31 -1.30 -25.80
C TRP A 763 2.31 -2.32 -26.95
N TYR A 764 1.16 -2.56 -27.56
CA TYR A 764 1.04 -3.46 -28.72
C TYR A 764 1.20 -2.76 -30.07
N LEU A 765 1.22 -1.41 -30.07
CA LEU A 765 1.35 -0.65 -31.31
C LEU A 765 2.81 -0.58 -31.76
N PRO A 766 3.17 -1.10 -32.94
CA PRO A 766 4.49 -0.91 -33.51
C PRO A 766 4.62 0.49 -34.09
N PHE A 767 5.10 1.45 -33.31
CA PHE A 767 5.27 2.84 -33.78
C PHE A 767 6.24 2.93 -34.94
N GLU A 768 7.18 2.01 -35.06
CA GLU A 768 8.15 1.85 -36.15
C GLU A 768 7.48 1.74 -37.52
N ALA A 769 6.32 1.07 -37.57
CA ALA A 769 5.57 0.78 -38.78
C ALA A 769 4.53 1.87 -39.13
N LEU A 770 4.32 2.84 -38.23
CA LEU A 770 3.39 3.94 -38.52
C LEU A 770 3.85 4.76 -39.74
N GLN A 771 2.89 5.30 -40.50
CA GLN A 771 3.16 5.95 -41.78
C GLN A 771 3.12 7.47 -41.65
N ILE A 772 4.23 8.12 -42.01
CA ILE A 772 4.32 9.56 -42.22
C ILE A 772 3.85 9.83 -43.63
N GLN A 773 2.85 10.68 -43.81
CA GLN A 773 2.38 11.14 -45.15
C GLN A 773 2.97 12.51 -45.47
N ASN A 774 3.55 12.66 -46.64
CA ASN A 774 3.96 13.96 -47.16
C ASN A 774 2.81 14.67 -47.90
N GLU A 775 3.05 15.88 -48.36
CA GLU A 775 2.07 16.68 -49.14
C GLU A 775 1.70 16.06 -50.49
N GLU A 776 2.49 15.12 -51.00
CA GLU A 776 2.32 14.44 -52.30
C GLU A 776 1.65 13.06 -52.13
N ASP A 777 1.05 12.76 -50.95
CA ASP A 777 0.44 11.47 -50.60
C ASP A 777 1.42 10.26 -50.59
N GLU A 778 2.72 10.50 -50.66
CA GLU A 778 3.69 9.44 -50.46
C GLU A 778 3.79 9.11 -48.98
N SER A 779 3.81 7.81 -48.66
CA SER A 779 3.90 7.34 -47.30
C SER A 779 5.25 6.67 -47.01
N MET A 780 5.83 6.98 -45.83
CA MET A 780 7.10 6.44 -45.35
C MET A 780 6.91 5.91 -43.93
N ALA A 781 7.50 4.75 -43.61
CA ALA A 781 7.46 4.24 -42.24
C ALA A 781 8.29 5.14 -41.29
N VAL A 782 7.81 5.29 -40.05
CA VAL A 782 8.52 6.11 -39.04
C VAL A 782 9.97 5.63 -38.86
N ILE A 783 10.23 4.30 -38.89
CA ILE A 783 11.58 3.74 -38.73
C ILE A 783 12.51 4.15 -39.90
N ASP A 784 11.98 4.44 -41.09
CA ASP A 784 12.78 4.91 -42.21
C ASP A 784 13.19 6.38 -42.06
N LYS A 785 12.44 7.14 -41.26
CA LYS A 785 12.71 8.56 -41.01
C LYS A 785 13.57 8.77 -39.78
N VAL A 786 13.15 8.21 -38.64
CA VAL A 786 13.79 8.39 -37.32
C VAL A 786 14.05 7.06 -36.65
N ARG A 787 15.06 7.01 -35.81
CA ARG A 787 15.30 5.89 -34.91
C ARG A 787 14.16 5.82 -33.90
N VAL A 788 13.73 4.61 -33.52
CA VAL A 788 12.67 4.40 -32.54
C VAL A 788 13.15 3.49 -31.43
N ARG A 789 12.95 3.89 -30.19
CA ARG A 789 13.12 3.05 -29.00
C ARG A 789 12.06 3.30 -27.95
N TYR A 790 11.91 2.38 -27.04
CA TYR A 790 10.87 2.42 -26.00
C TYR A 790 11.48 2.48 -24.61
N ALA A 791 10.70 2.99 -23.67
CA ALA A 791 11.01 2.90 -22.25
C ALA A 791 9.72 2.71 -21.42
N PRO A 792 9.75 1.99 -20.29
CA PRO A 792 8.57 1.79 -19.47
C PRO A 792 8.22 3.02 -18.61
N THR A 793 9.21 3.85 -18.29
CA THR A 793 9.05 5.12 -17.56
C THR A 793 9.94 6.19 -18.21
N ILE A 794 9.64 7.45 -17.94
CA ILE A 794 10.43 8.54 -18.48
C ILE A 794 11.87 8.54 -17.93
N SER A 795 12.06 8.09 -16.70
CA SER A 795 13.38 7.98 -16.06
C SER A 795 14.28 6.93 -16.72
N LEU A 796 13.69 5.90 -17.31
CA LEU A 796 14.39 4.85 -18.05
C LEU A 796 14.49 5.16 -19.56
N ALA A 797 13.98 6.30 -19.99
CA ALA A 797 14.08 6.80 -21.35
C ALA A 797 15.39 7.56 -21.62
N VAL A 798 16.15 7.91 -20.60
CA VAL A 798 17.38 8.69 -20.71
C VAL A 798 18.55 7.94 -20.06
N PRO A 799 19.80 8.21 -20.49
CA PRO A 799 20.97 7.55 -19.94
C PRO A 799 21.10 7.77 -18.43
N ASP A 800 21.49 6.70 -17.73
CA ASP A 800 21.90 6.76 -16.32
C ASP A 800 23.39 7.14 -16.19
N GLU A 801 23.85 7.36 -14.95
CA GLU A 801 25.22 7.81 -14.66
C GLU A 801 26.27 6.66 -14.68
N ARG A 802 25.84 5.41 -14.90
CA ARG A 802 26.79 4.29 -14.99
C ARG A 802 27.76 4.47 -16.16
N PRO A 803 29.02 4.04 -16.01
CA PRO A 803 29.95 4.03 -17.14
C PRO A 803 29.37 3.25 -18.31
N ARG A 804 29.74 3.64 -19.52
CA ARG A 804 29.31 2.95 -20.74
C ARG A 804 29.73 1.47 -20.67
N PRO A 805 28.83 0.54 -21.04
CA PRO A 805 29.11 -0.88 -20.91
C PRO A 805 30.20 -1.29 -21.88
N ARG A 806 31.20 -2.04 -21.37
CA ARG A 806 32.06 -2.86 -22.21
C ARG A 806 31.47 -4.27 -22.22
N VAL A 807 30.73 -4.62 -23.28
CA VAL A 807 30.28 -5.99 -23.46
C VAL A 807 31.45 -6.87 -23.83
N THR A 808 32.01 -7.54 -22.83
CA THR A 808 33.19 -8.40 -23.01
C THR A 808 32.84 -9.84 -23.33
N ARG A 809 31.56 -10.24 -23.10
CA ARG A 809 31.09 -11.62 -23.30
C ARG A 809 29.66 -11.65 -23.77
N THR A 810 29.41 -12.37 -24.85
CA THR A 810 28.04 -12.60 -25.39
C THR A 810 27.71 -14.09 -25.24
N ALA A 811 26.67 -14.39 -24.47
CA ALA A 811 26.10 -15.72 -24.34
C ALA A 811 24.92 -15.91 -25.26
N VAL A 812 24.89 -17.01 -26.01
CA VAL A 812 23.77 -17.36 -26.88
C VAL A 812 23.14 -18.68 -26.39
N VAL A 813 21.83 -18.66 -26.14
CA VAL A 813 21.05 -19.87 -25.88
C VAL A 813 20.31 -20.24 -27.16
N THR A 814 20.71 -21.37 -27.76
CA THR A 814 20.07 -21.88 -28.97
C THR A 814 18.82 -22.69 -28.64
N GLY A 815 17.79 -22.53 -29.44
CA GLY A 815 16.50 -23.19 -29.28
C GLY A 815 15.64 -23.04 -30.53
N SER A 816 14.32 -22.93 -30.33
CA SER A 816 13.38 -22.72 -31.41
C SER A 816 12.46 -21.53 -31.09
N LEU A 817 12.47 -20.52 -31.94
CA LEU A 817 11.58 -19.36 -31.82
C LEU A 817 10.13 -19.69 -32.21
N PHE A 818 9.98 -20.59 -33.19
CA PHE A 818 8.73 -21.11 -33.68
C PHE A 818 8.84 -22.64 -33.78
N PRO A 819 8.19 -23.43 -34.61
CA PRO A 819 8.25 -24.90 -34.60
C PRO A 819 9.64 -25.53 -34.62
N GLU A 820 9.76 -26.80 -34.21
CA GLU A 820 11.02 -27.56 -34.03
C GLU A 820 12.01 -27.52 -35.20
N SER A 821 11.54 -27.22 -36.42
CA SER A 821 12.36 -27.07 -37.62
C SER A 821 13.40 -25.94 -37.60
N GLU A 822 13.34 -25.03 -36.63
CA GLU A 822 14.21 -23.86 -36.58
C GLU A 822 15.43 -24.00 -35.66
N LYS A 823 15.61 -25.12 -34.99
CA LYS A 823 16.72 -25.33 -34.06
C LYS A 823 18.10 -25.27 -34.78
N GLU A 824 18.15 -25.79 -36.01
CA GLU A 824 19.36 -25.74 -36.82
C GLU A 824 19.75 -24.31 -37.18
N ARG A 825 18.79 -23.41 -37.39
CA ARG A 825 19.05 -22.00 -37.68
C ARG A 825 19.57 -21.24 -36.46
N SER A 826 19.05 -21.51 -35.29
CA SER A 826 19.57 -20.94 -34.06
C SER A 826 21.04 -21.35 -33.82
N GLN A 827 21.38 -22.58 -34.20
CA GLN A 827 22.75 -23.06 -34.14
C GLN A 827 23.63 -22.38 -35.22
N GLN A 828 23.14 -22.22 -36.43
CA GLN A 828 23.84 -21.50 -37.49
C GLN A 828 24.12 -20.05 -37.08
N LEU A 829 23.12 -19.35 -36.55
CA LEU A 829 23.29 -17.99 -36.04
C LEU A 829 24.37 -17.92 -34.94
N LEU A 830 24.42 -18.90 -34.03
CA LEU A 830 25.49 -18.97 -33.04
C LEU A 830 26.86 -19.09 -33.67
N GLU A 831 27.05 -19.97 -34.68
CA GLU A 831 28.32 -20.15 -35.34
C GLU A 831 28.75 -18.90 -36.15
N ASP A 832 27.82 -18.25 -36.85
CA ASP A 832 28.06 -17.00 -37.58
C ASP A 832 28.51 -15.88 -36.61
N LEU A 833 27.83 -15.74 -35.45
CA LEU A 833 28.24 -14.77 -34.42
C LEU A 833 29.62 -15.08 -33.80
N LYS A 834 30.02 -16.36 -33.70
CA LYS A 834 31.33 -16.76 -33.21
C LYS A 834 32.47 -16.47 -34.24
N GLU A 835 32.16 -16.54 -35.53
CA GLU A 835 33.12 -16.18 -36.56
C GLU A 835 33.48 -14.70 -36.48
N ASP A 836 32.52 -13.85 -36.13
CA ASP A 836 32.71 -12.40 -36.05
C ASP A 836 33.32 -11.93 -34.73
N ASP A 837 32.97 -12.58 -33.61
CA ASP A 837 33.42 -12.19 -32.27
C ASP A 837 33.84 -13.42 -31.44
N PRO A 838 35.13 -13.57 -31.11
CA PRO A 838 35.63 -14.67 -30.30
C PRO A 838 35.09 -14.71 -28.87
N ASN A 839 34.47 -13.65 -28.40
CA ASN A 839 33.85 -13.59 -27.06
C ASN A 839 32.41 -14.13 -27.04
N VAL A 840 31.89 -14.58 -28.20
CA VAL A 840 30.60 -15.23 -28.29
C VAL A 840 30.71 -16.71 -27.93
N PHE A 841 29.83 -17.20 -27.10
CA PHE A 841 29.76 -18.61 -26.73
C PHE A 841 28.34 -19.12 -26.59
N GLY A 842 28.14 -20.39 -26.89
CA GLY A 842 26.84 -21.06 -26.72
C GLY A 842 26.67 -21.59 -25.31
N LEU A 843 25.48 -21.43 -24.75
CA LEU A 843 25.05 -22.09 -23.52
C LEU A 843 24.26 -23.37 -23.88
N SER A 844 25.02 -24.45 -24.15
CA SER A 844 24.45 -25.75 -24.54
C SER A 844 23.87 -26.53 -23.36
N VAL A 845 24.33 -26.28 -22.15
CA VAL A 845 23.88 -26.93 -20.91
C VAL A 845 23.02 -25.97 -20.12
N LYS A 846 21.81 -26.40 -19.73
CA LYS A 846 20.96 -25.62 -18.85
C LYS A 846 21.68 -25.30 -17.55
N PRO A 847 21.84 -24.02 -17.18
CA PRO A 847 22.45 -23.67 -15.91
C PRO A 847 21.70 -24.25 -14.72
N PRO A 848 22.39 -24.58 -13.62
CA PRO A 848 21.72 -25.15 -12.46
C PRO A 848 20.74 -24.17 -11.78
N SER A 849 20.94 -22.88 -11.95
CA SER A 849 20.03 -21.85 -11.43
C SER A 849 20.24 -20.52 -12.17
N ALA A 850 19.28 -19.60 -12.04
CA ALA A 850 19.41 -18.25 -12.55
C ALA A 850 20.61 -17.51 -11.92
N THR A 851 20.89 -17.72 -10.65
CA THR A 851 22.08 -17.16 -9.96
C THR A 851 23.39 -17.60 -10.62
N ALA A 852 23.46 -18.85 -11.06
CA ALA A 852 24.65 -19.37 -11.76
C ALA A 852 24.88 -18.71 -13.13
N VAL A 853 23.80 -18.27 -13.80
CA VAL A 853 23.90 -17.52 -15.08
C VAL A 853 24.47 -16.14 -14.84
N LEU A 854 23.89 -15.40 -13.91
CA LEU A 854 24.33 -14.05 -13.59
C LEU A 854 25.77 -14.02 -13.05
N ALA A 855 26.21 -15.12 -12.46
CA ALA A 855 27.57 -15.31 -12.01
C ALA A 855 28.60 -15.30 -13.16
N LYS A 856 28.21 -15.61 -14.39
CA LYS A 856 29.14 -15.76 -15.54
C LYS A 856 29.63 -14.44 -16.11
N THR A 857 29.32 -13.30 -15.52
CA THR A 857 29.76 -11.98 -16.02
C THR A 857 29.44 -11.76 -17.50
N ILE A 858 28.23 -12.16 -17.90
CA ILE A 858 27.71 -12.01 -19.25
C ILE A 858 27.29 -10.55 -19.45
N GLY A 859 27.89 -9.88 -20.44
CA GLY A 859 27.46 -8.52 -20.78
C GLY A 859 26.25 -8.50 -21.71
N ARG A 860 26.16 -9.50 -22.62
CA ARG A 860 24.99 -9.66 -23.51
C ARG A 860 24.48 -11.09 -23.45
N LEU A 861 23.17 -11.26 -23.32
CA LEU A 861 22.49 -12.55 -23.38
C LEU A 861 21.47 -12.56 -24.53
N VAL A 862 21.66 -13.48 -25.47
CA VAL A 862 20.76 -13.72 -26.60
C VAL A 862 20.05 -15.05 -26.39
N VAL A 863 18.73 -15.10 -26.37
CA VAL A 863 17.95 -16.32 -26.14
C VAL A 863 17.03 -16.60 -27.32
N LEU A 864 17.47 -17.51 -28.18
CA LEU A 864 16.77 -17.92 -29.39
C LEU A 864 15.82 -19.10 -29.10
N ASN A 865 14.89 -18.89 -28.17
CA ASN A 865 13.93 -19.89 -27.74
C ASN A 865 12.56 -19.25 -27.47
N ASP A 866 11.50 -20.02 -27.66
CA ASP A 866 10.15 -19.60 -27.29
C ASP A 866 10.08 -19.35 -25.78
N LEU A 867 9.72 -18.15 -25.38
CA LEU A 867 9.65 -17.67 -24.00
C LEU A 867 8.21 -17.23 -23.61
N THR A 868 7.23 -17.98 -24.09
CA THR A 868 5.82 -17.66 -23.83
C THR A 868 5.53 -17.63 -22.32
N ASN A 869 4.96 -16.57 -21.84
CA ASN A 869 4.48 -16.49 -20.47
C ASN A 869 3.12 -17.19 -20.33
N LEU A 870 3.13 -18.44 -19.85
CA LEU A 870 1.93 -19.23 -19.54
C LEU A 870 1.44 -19.02 -18.09
N SER A 871 2.19 -18.29 -17.28
CA SER A 871 1.87 -18.01 -15.88
C SER A 871 0.80 -16.91 -15.77
N GLN A 872 0.00 -16.95 -14.71
CA GLN A 872 -0.89 -15.85 -14.35
C GLN A 872 -0.12 -14.61 -13.85
N SER A 873 1.12 -14.78 -13.39
CA SER A 873 1.99 -13.71 -12.96
C SER A 873 2.79 -13.16 -14.15
N PRO A 874 2.91 -11.83 -14.33
CA PRO A 874 3.73 -11.22 -15.37
C PRO A 874 5.24 -11.54 -15.21
N TYR A 875 5.64 -12.03 -14.05
CA TYR A 875 7.02 -12.39 -13.71
C TYR A 875 7.25 -13.90 -13.55
N GLY A 876 6.25 -14.71 -13.85
CA GLY A 876 6.30 -16.16 -13.65
C GLY A 876 7.06 -16.93 -14.74
N TRP A 877 7.39 -16.28 -15.87
CA TRP A 877 8.14 -16.87 -16.97
C TRP A 877 9.66 -16.75 -16.74
N ALA A 878 10.43 -17.60 -17.40
CA ALA A 878 11.88 -17.64 -17.27
C ALA A 878 12.54 -16.96 -18.47
N PRO A 879 13.35 -15.88 -18.28
CA PRO A 879 14.09 -15.24 -19.36
C PRO A 879 15.07 -16.16 -20.08
N MET A 880 15.50 -17.26 -19.43
CA MET A 880 16.20 -18.34 -20.06
C MET A 880 15.93 -19.67 -19.36
N PRO A 881 16.05 -20.81 -20.07
CA PRO A 881 15.84 -22.13 -19.48
C PRO A 881 16.96 -22.45 -18.46
N VAL A 882 16.55 -22.89 -17.25
CA VAL A 882 17.44 -23.40 -16.20
C VAL A 882 17.06 -24.85 -15.86
N ALA A 883 17.89 -25.55 -15.07
CA ALA A 883 17.56 -26.88 -14.58
C ALA A 883 16.27 -26.87 -13.73
N GLU A 884 15.59 -28.03 -13.65
CA GLU A 884 14.39 -28.16 -12.82
C GLU A 884 14.69 -27.79 -11.36
N GLY A 885 13.83 -26.97 -10.78
CA GLY A 885 14.00 -26.43 -9.43
C GLY A 885 15.03 -25.30 -9.32
N GLY A 886 15.64 -24.86 -10.42
CA GLY A 886 16.68 -23.84 -10.44
C GLY A 886 16.19 -22.38 -10.28
N GLY A 887 14.89 -22.17 -10.12
CA GLY A 887 14.33 -20.83 -9.85
C GLY A 887 14.59 -19.83 -10.98
N GLY A 888 14.22 -20.15 -12.22
CA GLY A 888 14.51 -19.36 -13.41
C GLY A 888 13.58 -18.17 -13.66
N SER A 889 12.49 -18.00 -12.91
CA SER A 889 11.49 -16.97 -13.19
C SER A 889 12.05 -15.54 -13.12
N LEU A 890 11.44 -14.61 -13.88
CA LEU A 890 11.79 -13.19 -13.83
C LEU A 890 11.61 -12.62 -12.41
N ALA A 891 10.60 -13.05 -11.68
CA ALA A 891 10.44 -12.71 -10.27
C ALA A 891 11.70 -13.04 -9.46
N ARG A 892 12.31 -14.19 -9.74
CA ARG A 892 13.54 -14.60 -9.08
C ARG A 892 14.75 -13.77 -9.54
N TRP A 893 14.82 -13.45 -10.82
CA TRP A 893 15.91 -12.63 -11.37
C TRP A 893 15.99 -11.25 -10.71
N MET A 894 14.85 -10.62 -10.43
CA MET A 894 14.79 -9.33 -9.73
C MET A 894 15.29 -9.39 -8.27
N GLN A 895 15.36 -10.58 -7.68
CA GLN A 895 15.81 -10.80 -6.29
C GLN A 895 17.25 -11.30 -6.18
N LEU A 896 17.90 -11.58 -7.32
CA LEU A 896 19.28 -12.07 -7.32
C LEU A 896 20.27 -10.96 -6.99
N PRO A 897 21.48 -11.32 -6.51
CA PRO A 897 22.56 -10.37 -6.37
C PRO A 897 22.81 -9.61 -7.67
N TRP A 898 23.12 -8.33 -7.57
CA TRP A 898 23.38 -7.47 -8.72
C TRP A 898 24.43 -8.04 -9.66
N GLY A 899 24.27 -7.85 -10.98
CA GLY A 899 25.22 -8.29 -12.00
C GLY A 899 24.55 -9.02 -13.17
N GLY A 900 23.31 -8.67 -13.50
CA GLY A 900 22.66 -9.13 -14.73
C GLY A 900 23.33 -8.59 -16.00
N PRO A 901 23.02 -9.16 -17.19
CA PRO A 901 23.50 -8.67 -18.46
C PRO A 901 23.04 -7.22 -18.71
N ASP A 902 23.92 -6.38 -19.23
CA ASP A 902 23.53 -5.03 -19.67
C ASP A 902 22.56 -5.08 -20.85
N GLN A 903 22.71 -6.09 -21.72
CA GLN A 903 21.90 -6.25 -22.93
C GLN A 903 21.23 -7.62 -22.94
N LEU A 904 19.90 -7.62 -23.09
CA LEU A 904 19.04 -8.79 -23.20
C LEU A 904 18.38 -8.81 -24.58
N VAL A 905 18.63 -9.85 -25.38
CA VAL A 905 18.01 -10.05 -26.68
C VAL A 905 17.12 -11.29 -26.58
N LEU A 906 15.80 -11.06 -26.40
CA LEU A 906 14.81 -12.08 -26.10
C LEU A 906 13.72 -12.12 -27.20
N PRO A 907 14.06 -12.43 -28.45
CA PRO A 907 13.13 -12.38 -29.60
C PRO A 907 11.99 -13.39 -29.46
N GLY A 908 12.18 -14.45 -28.69
CA GLY A 908 11.14 -15.45 -28.46
C GLY A 908 10.16 -15.11 -27.33
N PHE A 909 10.38 -14.00 -26.60
CA PHE A 909 9.38 -13.56 -25.64
C PHE A 909 8.21 -12.89 -26.40
N HIS A 910 7.01 -13.32 -26.11
CA HIS A 910 5.83 -12.71 -26.67
C HIS A 910 4.65 -12.75 -25.70
N THR A 911 3.77 -11.79 -25.88
CA THR A 911 2.46 -11.77 -25.26
C THR A 911 1.41 -12.04 -26.34
N SER A 912 0.20 -12.33 -25.91
CA SER A 912 -0.88 -12.53 -26.87
C SER A 912 -1.30 -11.17 -27.47
N ALA A 913 -0.75 -10.78 -28.61
CA ALA A 913 -1.27 -9.67 -29.40
C ALA A 913 -2.73 -9.87 -29.79
N GLU A 914 -3.18 -11.11 -29.82
CA GLU A 914 -4.58 -11.51 -29.96
C GLU A 914 -5.44 -10.96 -28.81
N SER A 915 -4.90 -10.79 -27.61
CA SER A 915 -5.59 -10.12 -26.52
C SER A 915 -5.97 -8.68 -26.86
N ALA A 916 -5.11 -7.97 -27.57
CA ALA A 916 -5.42 -6.63 -28.07
C ALA A 916 -6.56 -6.66 -29.10
N LEU A 917 -6.56 -7.63 -30.01
CA LEU A 917 -7.59 -7.82 -31.03
C LEU A 917 -8.95 -8.16 -30.39
N LYS A 918 -8.97 -8.98 -29.38
CA LYS A 918 -10.20 -9.32 -28.60
C LYS A 918 -10.66 -8.21 -27.67
N GLY A 919 -9.89 -7.15 -27.52
CA GLY A 919 -10.19 -6.06 -26.60
C GLY A 919 -9.92 -6.38 -25.13
N SER A 920 -9.30 -7.51 -24.82
CA SER A 920 -8.93 -7.92 -23.45
C SER A 920 -7.52 -7.50 -23.03
N GLY A 921 -6.65 -7.19 -24.02
CA GLY A 921 -5.29 -6.73 -23.76
C GLY A 921 -5.26 -5.38 -23.07
N THR A 922 -4.56 -5.27 -21.95
CA THR A 922 -4.38 -4.02 -21.20
C THR A 922 -3.02 -3.36 -21.43
N GLY A 923 -2.05 -4.08 -22.00
CA GLY A 923 -0.66 -3.66 -22.13
C GLY A 923 0.13 -3.69 -20.83
N GLN A 924 -0.55 -3.96 -19.71
CA GLN A 924 0.10 -3.99 -18.40
C GLN A 924 1.16 -5.08 -18.30
N GLU A 925 0.94 -6.23 -18.91
CA GLU A 925 1.91 -7.33 -18.94
C GLU A 925 3.22 -6.95 -19.64
N MET A 926 3.16 -6.18 -20.73
CA MET A 926 4.37 -5.66 -21.42
C MET A 926 5.09 -4.65 -20.54
N PHE A 927 4.36 -3.70 -19.98
CA PHE A 927 4.90 -2.71 -19.05
C PHE A 927 5.63 -3.37 -17.86
N LEU A 928 4.97 -4.33 -17.21
CA LEU A 928 5.52 -5.01 -16.03
C LEU A 928 6.74 -5.87 -16.39
N THR A 929 6.70 -6.55 -17.55
CA THR A 929 7.84 -7.32 -18.06
C THR A 929 9.04 -6.41 -18.35
N ALA A 930 8.81 -5.28 -19.04
CA ALA A 930 9.85 -4.29 -19.34
C ALA A 930 10.49 -3.75 -18.04
N CYS A 931 9.66 -3.32 -17.08
CA CYS A 931 10.16 -2.89 -15.77
C CYS A 931 10.93 -4.01 -15.06
N GLY A 932 10.41 -5.25 -15.05
CA GLY A 932 11.05 -6.38 -14.39
C GLY A 932 12.43 -6.72 -14.97
N LEU A 933 12.59 -6.70 -16.29
CA LEU A 933 13.87 -6.94 -16.94
C LEU A 933 14.87 -5.81 -16.65
N MET A 934 14.46 -4.55 -16.77
CA MET A 934 15.32 -3.40 -16.46
C MET A 934 15.65 -3.32 -14.96
N ALA A 935 14.76 -3.80 -14.07
CA ALA A 935 15.03 -3.89 -12.64
C ALA A 935 16.19 -4.84 -12.30
N THR A 936 16.56 -5.76 -13.18
CA THR A 936 17.76 -6.60 -13.00
C THR A 936 19.08 -5.85 -13.25
N GLY A 937 19.01 -4.62 -13.77
CA GLY A 937 20.15 -3.77 -14.12
C GLY A 937 20.41 -3.64 -15.61
N SER A 938 19.61 -4.31 -16.47
CA SER A 938 19.76 -4.26 -17.92
C SER A 938 19.37 -2.88 -18.47
N ARG A 939 20.12 -2.37 -19.44
CA ARG A 939 19.90 -1.09 -20.13
C ARG A 939 19.23 -1.23 -21.48
N THR A 940 19.55 -2.31 -22.19
CA THR A 940 19.00 -2.61 -23.51
C THR A 940 18.28 -3.95 -23.46
N VAL A 941 17.02 -3.97 -23.91
CA VAL A 941 16.19 -5.18 -23.96
C VAL A 941 15.43 -5.22 -25.27
N LEU A 942 15.63 -6.27 -26.06
CA LEU A 942 14.80 -6.55 -27.23
C LEU A 942 13.77 -7.63 -26.89
N LEU A 943 12.50 -7.32 -27.08
CA LEU A 943 11.36 -8.23 -26.88
C LEU A 943 10.54 -8.35 -28.15
N SER A 944 9.66 -9.34 -28.24
CA SER A 944 8.62 -9.38 -29.26
C SER A 944 7.22 -9.17 -28.65
N ARG A 945 6.36 -8.46 -29.37
CA ARG A 945 4.96 -8.22 -28.99
C ARG A 945 4.07 -9.44 -29.24
N TRP A 946 4.44 -10.23 -30.25
CA TRP A 946 3.73 -11.44 -30.68
C TRP A 946 4.73 -12.51 -31.13
N ARG A 947 4.24 -13.72 -31.27
CA ARG A 947 5.07 -14.84 -31.67
C ARG A 947 5.53 -14.67 -33.11
N ASP A 948 6.82 -14.55 -33.29
CA ASP A 948 7.49 -14.40 -34.55
C ASP A 948 8.61 -15.45 -34.68
N GLY A 949 9.06 -15.70 -35.89
CA GLY A 949 10.09 -16.71 -36.19
C GLY A 949 10.34 -16.76 -37.70
N GLY A 950 11.13 -17.72 -38.14
CA GLY A 950 11.51 -17.89 -39.54
C GLY A 950 12.89 -17.31 -39.87
N LEU A 951 13.24 -17.37 -41.15
CA LEU A 951 14.56 -16.95 -41.64
C LEU A 951 14.78 -15.45 -41.42
N ILE A 952 13.78 -14.62 -41.76
CA ILE A 952 13.88 -13.17 -41.63
C ILE A 952 14.09 -12.78 -40.17
N SER A 953 13.38 -13.42 -39.22
CA SER A 953 13.58 -13.15 -37.80
C SER A 953 15.03 -13.44 -37.34
N HIS A 954 15.60 -14.56 -37.73
CA HIS A 954 16.96 -14.92 -37.37
C HIS A 954 17.99 -13.95 -37.97
N GLU A 955 17.85 -13.61 -39.24
CA GLU A 955 18.74 -12.65 -39.93
C GLU A 955 18.62 -11.24 -39.33
N LEU A 956 17.41 -10.80 -38.96
CA LEU A 956 17.18 -9.51 -38.32
C LEU A 956 17.88 -9.44 -36.94
N ILE A 957 17.77 -10.51 -36.13
CA ILE A 957 18.45 -10.59 -34.84
C ILE A 957 19.96 -10.68 -34.99
N GLN A 958 20.46 -11.40 -36.01
CA GLN A 958 21.88 -11.48 -36.31
C GLN A 958 22.46 -10.11 -36.63
N ASP A 959 21.86 -9.39 -37.60
CA ASP A 959 22.25 -8.02 -37.96
C ASP A 959 22.26 -7.09 -36.76
N PHE A 960 21.21 -7.15 -35.93
CA PHE A 960 21.11 -6.32 -34.73
C PHE A 960 22.23 -6.60 -33.74
N VAL A 961 22.49 -7.87 -33.43
CA VAL A 961 23.51 -8.28 -32.45
C VAL A 961 24.93 -7.93 -32.96
N GLN A 962 25.19 -8.07 -34.25
CA GLN A 962 26.46 -7.72 -34.87
C GLN A 962 26.75 -6.21 -34.86
N GLU A 963 25.72 -5.37 -34.97
CA GLU A 963 25.86 -3.91 -34.96
C GLU A 963 25.99 -3.31 -33.55
N LEU A 964 25.45 -3.98 -32.52
CA LEU A 964 25.43 -3.48 -31.13
C LEU A 964 26.79 -3.07 -30.56
N PRO A 965 27.95 -3.71 -30.88
CA PRO A 965 29.21 -3.24 -30.38
C PRO A 965 29.69 -1.89 -30.96
N TYR A 966 29.15 -1.50 -32.09
CA TYR A 966 29.65 -0.36 -32.88
C TYR A 966 28.69 0.83 -32.91
N ARG A 967 27.42 0.63 -32.56
CA ARG A 967 26.35 1.63 -32.68
C ARG A 967 25.48 1.66 -31.44
N SER A 968 24.76 2.77 -31.23
CA SER A 968 23.67 2.78 -30.27
C SER A 968 22.64 1.70 -30.62
N ALA A 969 21.94 1.19 -29.60
CA ALA A 969 20.97 0.13 -29.79
C ALA A 969 19.86 0.54 -30.79
N SER A 970 19.39 1.81 -30.75
CA SER A 970 18.39 2.32 -31.67
C SER A 970 18.91 2.41 -33.10
N SER A 971 20.18 2.82 -33.30
CA SER A 971 20.80 2.86 -34.61
C SER A 971 21.04 1.47 -35.19
N ALA A 972 21.50 0.52 -34.36
CA ALA A 972 21.67 -0.88 -34.73
C ALA A 972 20.34 -1.50 -35.16
N TRP A 973 19.26 -1.22 -34.41
CA TRP A 973 17.94 -1.72 -34.70
C TRP A 973 17.38 -1.16 -36.02
N GLN A 974 17.43 0.16 -36.22
CA GLN A 974 17.00 0.80 -37.47
C GLN A 974 17.73 0.21 -38.67
N ARG A 975 19.06 0.01 -38.57
CA ARG A 975 19.84 -0.57 -39.64
C ARG A 975 19.43 -2.02 -39.91
N ALA A 976 19.27 -2.85 -38.88
CA ALA A 976 18.83 -4.23 -39.05
C ALA A 976 17.47 -4.32 -39.76
N VAL A 977 16.50 -3.47 -39.36
CA VAL A 977 15.20 -3.41 -40.04
C VAL A 977 15.34 -2.96 -41.51
N ARG A 978 16.13 -1.92 -41.78
CA ARG A 978 16.38 -1.46 -43.16
C ARG A 978 17.04 -2.51 -44.05
N LEU A 979 17.89 -3.34 -43.52
CA LEU A 979 18.45 -4.50 -44.20
C LEU A 979 17.39 -5.57 -44.44
N ALA A 980 16.62 -5.93 -43.41
CA ALA A 980 15.57 -6.94 -43.50
C ALA A 980 14.54 -6.64 -44.58
N VAL A 981 14.04 -5.39 -44.68
CA VAL A 981 13.01 -4.98 -45.66
C VAL A 981 13.48 -5.10 -47.15
N THR A 982 14.76 -5.10 -47.41
CA THR A 982 15.33 -5.27 -48.74
C THR A 982 15.54 -6.72 -49.14
N ARG A 983 15.49 -7.65 -48.19
CA ARG A 983 15.75 -9.07 -48.43
C ARG A 983 14.62 -9.71 -49.21
N LYS A 984 14.97 -10.73 -50.01
CA LYS A 984 13.99 -11.56 -50.68
C LYS A 984 13.35 -12.53 -49.66
N LEU A 985 12.03 -12.61 -49.73
CA LEU A 985 11.27 -13.49 -48.87
C LEU A 985 11.44 -14.96 -49.31
N ALA A 986 12.13 -15.75 -48.53
CA ALA A 986 12.19 -17.20 -48.71
C ALA A 986 11.02 -17.86 -47.97
N TRP A 987 9.79 -17.74 -48.55
CA TRP A 987 8.54 -18.09 -47.90
C TRP A 987 8.46 -19.51 -47.34
N LEU A 988 9.17 -20.49 -47.93
CA LEU A 988 9.29 -21.85 -47.42
C LEU A 988 9.91 -21.92 -45.99
N HIS A 989 10.58 -20.88 -45.63
CA HIS A 989 11.30 -20.75 -44.37
C HIS A 989 10.62 -19.80 -43.38
N GLU A 990 9.42 -19.35 -43.73
CA GLU A 990 8.61 -18.48 -42.90
C GLU A 990 7.41 -19.23 -42.32
N PRO A 991 7.36 -19.56 -41.03
CA PRO A 991 6.38 -20.47 -40.47
C PRO A 991 4.93 -19.97 -40.53
N ARG A 992 4.75 -18.66 -40.75
CA ARG A 992 3.43 -18.03 -40.84
C ARG A 992 3.07 -17.59 -42.26
N VAL A 993 3.77 -18.05 -43.26
CA VAL A 993 3.45 -17.81 -44.68
C VAL A 993 2.89 -19.09 -45.28
N LYS A 994 1.77 -18.96 -46.03
CA LYS A 994 1.20 -20.08 -46.81
C LYS A 994 2.07 -20.37 -47.99
N GLU A 995 1.97 -21.61 -48.51
CA GLU A 995 2.56 -21.96 -49.77
C GLU A 995 2.08 -21.01 -50.85
N LEU A 996 3.02 -20.35 -51.49
CA LEU A 996 2.74 -19.39 -52.57
C LEU A 996 2.66 -20.14 -53.92
N PRO A 997 1.84 -19.66 -54.86
CA PRO A 997 1.81 -20.20 -56.20
C PRO A 997 3.20 -20.14 -56.86
N SER A 998 3.50 -21.13 -57.74
CA SER A 998 4.79 -21.22 -58.41
C SER A 998 5.10 -20.05 -59.35
N ASP A 999 4.08 -19.31 -59.78
CA ASP A 999 4.14 -18.10 -60.61
C ASP A 999 4.06 -16.81 -59.75
N ALA A 1000 4.10 -16.93 -58.42
CA ALA A 1000 4.07 -15.74 -57.56
C ALA A 1000 5.31 -14.82 -57.85
N PRO A 1001 5.14 -13.51 -57.77
CA PRO A 1001 6.27 -12.59 -57.90
C PRO A 1001 7.24 -12.81 -56.72
N THR A 1002 8.53 -12.51 -56.96
CA THR A 1002 9.52 -12.51 -55.90
C THR A 1002 9.15 -11.40 -54.89
N LEU A 1003 8.68 -11.82 -53.70
CA LEU A 1003 8.35 -10.91 -52.60
C LEU A 1003 9.61 -10.49 -51.85
N LYS A 1004 9.58 -9.32 -51.28
CA LYS A 1004 10.55 -8.85 -50.27
C LYS A 1004 9.94 -8.96 -48.87
N ALA A 1005 10.80 -8.91 -47.87
CA ALA A 1005 10.37 -8.90 -46.46
C ALA A 1005 10.02 -7.47 -45.98
N ASP A 1006 9.52 -6.62 -46.89
CA ASP A 1006 9.15 -5.23 -46.67
C ASP A 1006 7.80 -5.09 -45.91
N HIS A 1007 6.98 -6.13 -45.94
CA HIS A 1007 5.75 -6.15 -45.12
C HIS A 1007 6.05 -6.10 -43.63
N PRO A 1008 5.47 -5.19 -42.84
CA PRO A 1008 5.79 -4.97 -41.42
C PRO A 1008 5.56 -6.19 -40.53
N PHE A 1009 4.80 -7.17 -40.98
CA PHE A 1009 4.62 -8.43 -40.31
C PHE A 1009 5.94 -9.12 -39.93
N PHE A 1010 7.00 -9.02 -40.72
CA PHE A 1010 8.27 -9.70 -40.52
C PHE A 1010 9.23 -9.00 -39.58
N TRP A 1011 9.02 -7.73 -39.26
CA TRP A 1011 9.97 -6.94 -38.48
C TRP A 1011 9.35 -6.08 -37.38
N SER A 1012 8.09 -5.68 -37.50
CA SER A 1012 7.45 -4.79 -36.52
C SER A 1012 6.96 -5.50 -35.25
N GLY A 1013 7.10 -6.82 -35.17
CA GLY A 1013 6.82 -7.60 -33.96
C GLY A 1013 7.75 -7.24 -32.82
N TYR A 1014 8.97 -6.88 -33.13
CA TYR A 1014 9.99 -6.59 -32.13
C TYR A 1014 9.86 -5.19 -31.53
N MET A 1015 10.34 -5.04 -30.30
CA MET A 1015 10.32 -3.80 -29.55
C MET A 1015 11.65 -3.64 -28.82
N LEU A 1016 12.36 -2.55 -29.13
CA LEU A 1016 13.61 -2.21 -28.49
C LEU A 1016 13.37 -1.30 -27.28
N LEU A 1017 13.57 -1.82 -26.09
CA LEU A 1017 13.64 -1.02 -24.85
C LEU A 1017 15.10 -0.63 -24.62
N ASP A 1018 15.38 0.66 -24.45
CA ASP A 1018 16.75 1.11 -24.27
C ASP A 1018 16.83 2.44 -23.52
N THR A 1019 17.86 2.61 -22.68
CA THR A 1019 18.12 3.85 -21.94
C THR A 1019 18.86 4.91 -22.78
N GLY A 1020 19.31 4.56 -23.98
CA GLY A 1020 20.01 5.50 -24.89
C GLY A 1020 21.50 5.65 -24.59
N VAL A 1021 22.14 4.65 -24.00
CA VAL A 1021 23.59 4.68 -23.76
C VAL A 1021 24.34 4.35 -25.06
N GLU A 1022 25.16 5.28 -25.50
CA GLU A 1022 26.04 5.07 -26.66
C GLU A 1022 27.17 4.09 -26.33
N PRO A 1023 27.57 3.19 -27.25
CA PRO A 1023 28.76 2.35 -27.09
C PRO A 1023 30.02 3.21 -27.05
N LYS A 1024 31.06 2.70 -26.40
CA LYS A 1024 32.40 3.36 -26.44
C LYS A 1024 33.08 3.17 -27.76
#